data_3d9e3164d372451261abff4c987035b4
#
_entry.id   3d9e3164d372451261abff4c987035b4
#
_cell.length_a   1.000
_cell.length_b   1.000
_cell.length_c   1.000
_cell.angle_alpha   90.00
_cell.angle_beta   90.00
_cell.angle_gamma   90.00
#
_symmetry.space_group_name_H-M   'P 1'
#
loop_
_entity.id
_entity.type
_entity.pdbx_description
1 polymer ?
#
loop_
_entity_poly.entity_id
_entity_poly.type
_entity_poly.pdbx_seq_one_letter_code
_entity_poly.pdbx_strand_id
1 'polypeptide(L)'
;MNFKIKHKIPGRIRVHMGQSRMSFDQADTLQYFLEAQPGVTKATVYEQTQDAVIEYDGELKELMEALKSFHYEDVQLPDSVRSSSGRALNVEYKEKLIGHVAKRLFTKYMLPLPIRNVYTIWKAFHYVKEGVLCLSKGKLEVPVLDATAITVSILRRDCSTAGSVMFLLGLGEILEEWTHKKSVGDLARSMSLNVGKVWIKTRDQEILVDSASVVPGDHIVIHVGNVIPFDGVVADGEAMINQASMTGESEPVRKEKGGFVYAGTVVEEGELTIEVKAVSGSTRYEKIVTMIEDSEKLKSAVEGRAEHLADRLVPYTFLGTGLTWLLTRNVTRTLSVLMVDFSCALKLAMPLTVLTAIREANAAKITVKGGKYLEAFSEASTIVFDKTGTLTKAQPTLHSVVAFGKEKEDDLLRLAACLEEHFPHSMAKAVVRAAAERNLEHEEVHSKVEYIVAHGIASYVGEKRVVIGSAHFVFEDEKCRIRPEYQQRFDELPLQYSHLYLAVDNVLEAVLCIEDPVREEAKQIIRELKREGFTKIVMMTGDSERTAAAIAKQIGVDEYHAEVLPEDKANFVQQEKEAGRRVVMVGDGINDSPALSAADVGIAISDGSELAREIADITVGADSLQELVYLRRLSKEMMRRIHVNYRAILGINGSLIAAGVTGLIQPTTSALLHNTTTLALSLRSMSWKVPGEAGQE
;
A
#
# COMPACT_ATOMS: atom_id res chain seq x y z
N MET A 1 -36.41 7.22 7.88
CA MET A 1 -36.39 8.48 7.11
C MET A 1 -37.32 8.41 5.90
N ASN A 2 -37.96 9.53 5.45
CA ASN A 2 -38.81 9.54 4.24
C ASN A 2 -37.94 9.75 2.99
N PHE A 3 -38.16 8.91 1.96
CA PHE A 3 -37.45 9.03 0.69
C PHE A 3 -38.34 8.59 -0.48
N LYS A 4 -37.99 8.99 -1.70
CA LYS A 4 -38.71 8.65 -2.94
C LYS A 4 -37.71 8.12 -3.98
N ILE A 5 -38.00 6.98 -4.58
CA ILE A 5 -37.20 6.45 -5.69
C ILE A 5 -37.49 7.32 -6.93
N LYS A 6 -36.47 7.99 -7.48
CA LYS A 6 -36.54 8.76 -8.72
C LYS A 6 -36.27 7.92 -9.95
N HIS A 7 -35.33 6.96 -9.83
CA HIS A 7 -34.94 6.09 -10.95
C HIS A 7 -34.47 4.75 -10.43
N LYS A 8 -34.78 3.68 -11.16
CA LYS A 8 -34.36 2.30 -10.82
C LYS A 8 -34.01 1.55 -12.09
N ILE A 9 -32.83 0.94 -12.11
CA ILE A 9 -32.38 -0.06 -13.08
C ILE A 9 -31.76 -1.23 -12.31
N PRO A 10 -31.61 -2.42 -12.90
CA PRO A 10 -30.89 -3.52 -12.25
C PRO A 10 -29.52 -3.08 -11.76
N GLY A 11 -29.18 -3.39 -10.50
CA GLY A 11 -27.90 -3.04 -9.86
C GLY A 11 -27.72 -1.56 -9.49
N ARG A 12 -28.70 -0.66 -9.80
CA ARG A 12 -28.54 0.77 -9.48
C ARG A 12 -29.87 1.46 -9.23
N ILE A 13 -29.93 2.23 -8.13
CA ILE A 13 -31.10 3.08 -7.82
C ILE A 13 -30.67 4.53 -7.56
N ARG A 14 -31.59 5.45 -7.85
CA ARG A 14 -31.51 6.85 -7.43
C ARG A 14 -32.67 7.19 -6.52
N VAL A 15 -32.35 7.60 -5.31
CA VAL A 15 -33.30 7.88 -4.24
C VAL A 15 -33.22 9.36 -3.89
N HIS A 16 -34.34 10.03 -3.78
CA HIS A 16 -34.45 11.41 -3.28
C HIS A 16 -34.81 11.39 -1.80
N MET A 17 -33.97 12.00 -0.98
CA MET A 17 -34.22 12.11 0.46
C MET A 17 -35.24 13.25 0.71
N GLY A 18 -36.29 12.95 1.48
CA GLY A 18 -37.40 13.85 1.69
C GLY A 18 -37.13 15.03 2.65
N GLN A 19 -36.02 15.74 2.44
CA GLN A 19 -35.60 16.90 3.24
C GLN A 19 -35.43 18.13 2.33
N SER A 20 -35.59 19.32 2.87
CA SER A 20 -35.52 20.57 2.09
C SER A 20 -34.08 21.04 1.83
N ARG A 21 -33.13 20.67 2.69
CA ARG A 21 -31.70 20.95 2.59
C ARG A 21 -30.92 19.81 3.17
N MET A 22 -29.74 19.58 2.65
CA MET A 22 -28.78 18.58 3.15
C MET A 22 -27.45 19.28 3.40
N SER A 23 -26.94 19.21 4.63
CA SER A 23 -25.58 19.68 4.94
C SER A 23 -24.53 18.73 4.39
N PHE A 24 -23.27 19.16 4.32
CA PHE A 24 -22.16 18.28 3.92
C PHE A 24 -22.00 17.11 4.90
N ASP A 25 -22.06 17.38 6.21
CA ASP A 25 -22.02 16.34 7.24
C ASP A 25 -23.13 15.31 7.07
N GLN A 26 -24.37 15.77 6.79
CA GLN A 26 -25.49 14.85 6.52
C GLN A 26 -25.27 14.02 5.25
N ALA A 27 -24.75 14.64 4.19
CA ALA A 27 -24.45 13.91 2.96
C ALA A 27 -23.35 12.87 3.15
N ASP A 28 -22.32 13.20 3.91
CA ASP A 28 -21.22 12.29 4.23
C ASP A 28 -21.68 11.17 5.18
N THR A 29 -22.50 11.48 6.19
CA THR A 29 -23.11 10.48 7.10
C THR A 29 -23.99 9.49 6.33
N LEU A 30 -24.84 9.99 5.43
CA LEU A 30 -25.68 9.13 4.61
C LEU A 30 -24.85 8.27 3.63
N GLN A 31 -23.85 8.86 3.01
CA GLN A 31 -22.95 8.11 2.12
C GLN A 31 -22.20 7.01 2.87
N TYR A 32 -21.62 7.32 4.02
CA TYR A 32 -20.93 6.37 4.88
C TYR A 32 -21.84 5.22 5.32
N PHE A 33 -23.06 5.56 5.76
CA PHE A 33 -24.06 4.56 6.14
C PHE A 33 -24.41 3.62 4.99
N LEU A 34 -24.61 4.16 3.77
CA LEU A 34 -24.96 3.37 2.60
C LEU A 34 -23.82 2.46 2.15
N GLU A 35 -22.59 2.94 2.15
CA GLU A 35 -21.40 2.16 1.80
C GLU A 35 -21.08 1.04 2.81
N ALA A 36 -21.57 1.16 4.05
CA ALA A 36 -21.48 0.12 5.08
C ALA A 36 -22.55 -0.98 4.98
N GLN A 37 -23.57 -0.82 4.10
CA GLN A 37 -24.63 -1.82 3.97
C GLN A 37 -24.18 -3.04 3.16
N PRO A 38 -24.55 -4.27 3.56
CA PRO A 38 -24.28 -5.47 2.79
C PRO A 38 -24.82 -5.36 1.36
N GLY A 39 -24.01 -5.75 0.37
CA GLY A 39 -24.40 -5.74 -1.04
C GLY A 39 -24.41 -4.36 -1.70
N VAL A 40 -24.00 -3.29 -1.03
CA VAL A 40 -23.76 -1.99 -1.66
C VAL A 40 -22.32 -1.92 -2.15
N THR A 41 -22.15 -1.80 -3.46
CA THR A 41 -20.83 -1.67 -4.09
C THR A 41 -20.33 -0.24 -4.14
N LYS A 42 -21.28 0.73 -4.25
CA LYS A 42 -20.94 2.15 -4.29
C LYS A 42 -22.14 3.01 -3.94
N ALA A 43 -21.93 4.06 -3.16
CA ALA A 43 -22.93 5.09 -2.92
C ALA A 43 -22.37 6.48 -3.24
N THR A 44 -23.20 7.34 -3.86
CA THR A 44 -22.84 8.73 -4.12
C THR A 44 -24.04 9.61 -3.74
N VAL A 45 -23.84 10.47 -2.75
CA VAL A 45 -24.87 11.39 -2.26
C VAL A 45 -24.62 12.79 -2.79
N TYR A 46 -25.65 13.41 -3.36
CA TYR A 46 -25.62 14.76 -3.92
C TYR A 46 -26.39 15.70 -2.98
N GLU A 47 -25.68 16.48 -2.18
CA GLU A 47 -26.25 17.41 -1.21
C GLU A 47 -27.15 18.47 -1.82
N GLN A 48 -26.80 18.96 -3.03
CA GLN A 48 -27.56 20.01 -3.74
C GLN A 48 -28.94 19.54 -4.21
N THR A 49 -29.05 18.29 -4.64
CA THR A 49 -30.29 17.70 -5.14
C THR A 49 -30.95 16.78 -4.12
N GLN A 50 -30.34 16.57 -2.97
CA GLN A 50 -30.72 15.61 -1.92
C GLN A 50 -30.97 14.19 -2.46
N ASP A 51 -30.24 13.82 -3.50
CA ASP A 51 -30.35 12.51 -4.12
C ASP A 51 -29.17 11.62 -3.72
N ALA A 52 -29.44 10.35 -3.45
CA ALA A 52 -28.44 9.31 -3.33
C ALA A 52 -28.51 8.37 -4.54
N VAL A 53 -27.40 8.12 -5.19
CA VAL A 53 -27.24 7.10 -6.23
C VAL A 53 -26.50 5.93 -5.61
N ILE A 54 -27.11 4.76 -5.64
CA ILE A 54 -26.61 3.55 -4.96
C ILE A 54 -26.49 2.46 -6.02
N GLU A 55 -25.29 1.93 -6.16
CA GLU A 55 -24.96 0.74 -6.94
C GLU A 55 -24.89 -0.44 -5.99
N TYR A 56 -25.57 -1.54 -6.29
CA TYR A 56 -25.73 -2.66 -5.35
C TYR A 56 -25.79 -3.99 -6.09
N ASP A 57 -25.30 -5.05 -5.42
CA ASP A 57 -25.27 -6.42 -5.91
C ASP A 57 -26.12 -7.39 -5.05
N GLY A 58 -26.80 -6.83 -4.02
CA GLY A 58 -27.66 -7.55 -3.08
C GLY A 58 -29.15 -7.41 -3.33
N GLU A 59 -29.98 -7.89 -2.39
CA GLU A 59 -31.43 -7.74 -2.44
C GLU A 59 -31.85 -6.27 -2.17
N LEU A 60 -32.50 -5.66 -3.14
CA LEU A 60 -33.03 -4.30 -3.03
C LEU A 60 -33.94 -4.09 -1.80
N LYS A 61 -34.61 -5.14 -1.35
CA LYS A 61 -35.53 -5.07 -0.20
C LYS A 61 -34.79 -4.75 1.09
N GLU A 62 -33.63 -5.36 1.34
CA GLU A 62 -32.78 -5.11 2.50
C GLU A 62 -32.26 -3.65 2.51
N LEU A 63 -31.78 -3.19 1.37
CA LEU A 63 -31.33 -1.81 1.21
C LEU A 63 -32.47 -0.78 1.47
N MET A 64 -33.69 -1.10 1.05
CA MET A 64 -34.85 -0.24 1.27
C MET A 64 -35.29 -0.23 2.74
N GLU A 65 -35.14 -1.34 3.46
CA GLU A 65 -35.41 -1.42 4.90
C GLU A 65 -34.33 -0.63 5.69
N ALA A 66 -33.06 -0.76 5.32
CA ALA A 66 -31.96 0.01 5.90
C ALA A 66 -32.17 1.54 5.70
N LEU A 67 -32.58 1.98 4.51
CA LEU A 67 -32.89 3.39 4.24
C LEU A 67 -34.09 3.91 5.05
N LYS A 68 -35.10 3.06 5.36
CA LYS A 68 -36.25 3.44 6.20
C LYS A 68 -35.86 3.62 7.66
N SER A 69 -35.00 2.76 8.18
CA SER A 69 -34.52 2.80 9.57
C SER A 69 -33.45 3.88 9.81
N PHE A 70 -32.83 4.43 8.75
CA PHE A 70 -31.76 5.41 8.87
C PHE A 70 -32.19 6.72 9.54
N HIS A 71 -31.42 7.14 10.57
CA HIS A 71 -31.46 8.46 11.18
C HIS A 71 -30.05 8.99 11.33
N TYR A 72 -29.86 10.28 11.07
CA TYR A 72 -28.52 10.92 11.14
C TYR A 72 -27.90 10.88 12.55
N GLU A 73 -28.72 10.84 13.59
CA GLU A 73 -28.29 10.83 14.99
C GLU A 73 -27.75 9.46 15.43
N ASP A 74 -28.15 8.39 14.73
CA ASP A 74 -27.78 7.01 15.07
C ASP A 74 -26.40 6.64 14.48
N VAL A 75 -25.87 7.43 13.54
CA VAL A 75 -24.63 7.15 12.84
C VAL A 75 -23.56 8.16 13.25
N GLN A 76 -22.61 7.73 14.03
CA GLN A 76 -21.43 8.55 14.34
C GLN A 76 -20.46 8.50 13.16
N LEU A 77 -20.29 9.64 12.50
CA LEU A 77 -19.34 9.78 11.41
C LEU A 77 -17.91 9.82 12.00
N PRO A 78 -17.01 8.90 11.63
CA PRO A 78 -15.63 8.96 12.06
C PRO A 78 -14.98 10.30 11.65
N ASP A 79 -14.15 10.88 12.50
CA ASP A 79 -13.45 12.15 12.20
C ASP A 79 -12.58 12.03 10.94
N SER A 80 -12.07 10.84 10.64
CA SER A 80 -11.36 10.53 9.41
C SER A 80 -12.22 10.72 8.16
N VAL A 81 -13.50 10.36 8.19
CA VAL A 81 -14.43 10.56 7.07
C VAL A 81 -14.86 12.02 6.97
N ARG A 82 -15.07 12.69 8.10
CA ARG A 82 -15.41 14.11 8.15
C ARG A 82 -14.28 15.00 7.61
N SER A 83 -13.03 14.72 8.02
CA SER A 83 -11.85 15.48 7.56
C SER A 83 -11.46 15.17 6.11
N SER A 84 -11.80 13.98 5.59
CA SER A 84 -11.53 13.56 4.22
C SER A 84 -12.64 13.94 3.22
N SER A 85 -13.68 14.67 3.64
CA SER A 85 -14.78 15.04 2.78
C SER A 85 -14.29 15.91 1.61
N GLY A 86 -14.21 15.32 0.40
CA GLY A 86 -13.85 16.04 -0.83
C GLY A 86 -14.90 17.10 -1.23
N ARG A 87 -16.03 17.20 -0.53
CA ARG A 87 -17.09 18.17 -0.76
C ARG A 87 -16.65 19.57 -0.36
N ALA A 88 -16.13 19.75 0.84
CA ALA A 88 -15.62 21.02 1.33
C ALA A 88 -14.49 21.53 0.41
N LEU A 89 -13.56 20.67 0.04
CA LEU A 89 -12.50 20.99 -0.91
C LEU A 89 -13.04 21.47 -2.25
N ASN A 90 -13.98 20.73 -2.84
CA ASN A 90 -14.58 21.11 -4.14
C ASN A 90 -15.30 22.46 -4.08
N VAL A 91 -15.97 22.77 -2.99
CA VAL A 91 -16.66 24.07 -2.81
C VAL A 91 -15.64 25.20 -2.64
N GLU A 92 -14.62 25.02 -1.81
CA GLU A 92 -13.54 26.00 -1.62
C GLU A 92 -12.91 26.39 -2.97
N TYR A 93 -12.50 25.38 -3.77
CA TYR A 93 -11.85 25.65 -5.05
C TYR A 93 -12.80 26.17 -6.12
N LYS A 94 -14.09 25.76 -6.10
CA LYS A 94 -15.12 26.35 -6.94
C LYS A 94 -15.32 27.85 -6.62
N GLU A 95 -15.34 28.22 -5.35
CA GLU A 95 -15.42 29.63 -4.92
C GLU A 95 -14.17 30.41 -5.31
N LYS A 96 -12.96 29.87 -5.11
CA LYS A 96 -11.70 30.45 -5.57
C LYS A 96 -11.72 30.68 -7.08
N LEU A 97 -12.19 29.70 -7.86
CA LEU A 97 -12.30 29.78 -9.32
C LEU A 97 -13.30 30.86 -9.77
N ILE A 98 -14.51 30.82 -9.20
CA ILE A 98 -15.54 31.83 -9.48
C ILE A 98 -15.04 33.22 -9.10
N GLY A 99 -14.44 33.38 -7.94
CA GLY A 99 -13.84 34.66 -7.48
C GLY A 99 -12.75 35.16 -8.42
N HIS A 100 -11.87 34.26 -8.89
CA HIS A 100 -10.80 34.61 -9.84
C HIS A 100 -11.35 35.07 -11.19
N VAL A 101 -12.34 34.38 -11.73
CA VAL A 101 -13.04 34.76 -12.98
C VAL A 101 -13.83 36.07 -12.80
N ALA A 102 -14.60 36.18 -11.73
CA ALA A 102 -15.38 37.40 -11.44
C ALA A 102 -14.46 38.63 -11.30
N LYS A 103 -13.34 38.51 -10.57
CA LYS A 103 -12.33 39.54 -10.43
C LYS A 103 -11.74 39.95 -11.79
N ARG A 104 -11.50 38.99 -12.69
CA ARG A 104 -11.04 39.27 -14.07
C ARG A 104 -12.07 40.03 -14.88
N LEU A 105 -13.34 39.60 -14.85
CA LEU A 105 -14.43 40.26 -15.55
C LEU A 105 -14.63 41.70 -15.01
N PHE A 106 -14.64 41.86 -13.69
CA PHE A 106 -14.76 43.18 -13.06
C PHE A 106 -13.59 44.10 -13.48
N THR A 107 -12.35 43.64 -13.37
CA THR A 107 -11.19 44.44 -13.76
C THR A 107 -11.14 44.77 -15.23
N LYS A 108 -11.65 43.87 -16.14
CA LYS A 108 -11.62 44.08 -17.58
C LYS A 108 -12.73 45.05 -18.05
N TYR A 109 -13.92 44.95 -17.48
CA TYR A 109 -15.10 45.66 -17.99
C TYR A 109 -15.55 46.84 -17.11
N MET A 110 -15.30 46.83 -15.82
CA MET A 110 -15.75 47.87 -14.89
C MET A 110 -14.70 48.94 -14.57
N LEU A 111 -13.39 48.58 -14.66
CA LEU A 111 -12.34 49.53 -14.35
C LEU A 111 -11.92 50.38 -15.55
N PRO A 112 -11.85 51.73 -15.42
CA PRO A 112 -11.27 52.61 -16.41
C PRO A 112 -9.85 52.22 -16.80
N LEU A 113 -9.48 52.44 -18.07
CA LEU A 113 -8.16 52.03 -18.62
C LEU A 113 -6.96 52.42 -17.77
N PRO A 114 -6.84 53.69 -17.24
CA PRO A 114 -5.69 54.06 -16.42
C PRO A 114 -5.60 53.23 -15.13
N ILE A 115 -6.71 53.05 -14.41
CA ILE A 115 -6.76 52.29 -13.16
C ILE A 115 -6.45 50.83 -13.40
N ARG A 116 -6.99 50.26 -14.48
CA ARG A 116 -6.72 48.88 -14.91
C ARG A 116 -5.22 48.67 -15.18
N ASN A 117 -4.57 49.61 -15.86
CA ASN A 117 -3.15 49.50 -16.16
C ASN A 117 -2.33 49.55 -14.89
N VAL A 118 -2.60 50.48 -13.96
CA VAL A 118 -1.93 50.56 -12.67
C VAL A 118 -2.11 49.27 -11.87
N TYR A 119 -3.37 48.75 -11.81
CA TYR A 119 -3.65 47.47 -11.16
C TYR A 119 -2.88 46.32 -11.79
N THR A 120 -2.80 46.25 -13.12
CA THR A 120 -2.06 45.20 -13.83
C THR A 120 -0.57 45.28 -13.52
N ILE A 121 0.05 46.47 -13.48
CA ILE A 121 1.45 46.67 -13.13
C ILE A 121 1.70 46.29 -11.67
N TRP A 122 0.80 46.68 -10.76
CA TRP A 122 0.90 46.30 -9.34
C TRP A 122 0.85 44.77 -9.15
N LYS A 123 -0.07 44.09 -9.83
CA LYS A 123 -0.18 42.63 -9.79
C LYS A 123 1.05 41.93 -10.39
N ALA A 124 1.64 42.51 -11.44
CA ALA A 124 2.84 41.97 -12.09
C ALA A 124 4.07 41.95 -11.15
N PHE A 125 4.11 42.82 -10.15
CA PHE A 125 5.23 42.88 -9.20
C PHE A 125 5.45 41.53 -8.48
N HIS A 126 4.39 40.80 -8.17
CA HIS A 126 4.50 39.47 -7.55
C HIS A 126 5.30 38.50 -8.45
N TYR A 127 4.89 38.34 -9.72
CA TYR A 127 5.55 37.44 -10.68
C TYR A 127 6.99 37.87 -11.00
N VAL A 128 7.22 39.18 -11.13
CA VAL A 128 8.58 39.72 -11.36
C VAL A 128 9.50 39.45 -10.17
N LYS A 129 8.97 39.63 -8.95
CA LYS A 129 9.72 39.32 -7.72
C LYS A 129 10.12 37.84 -7.65
N GLU A 130 9.23 36.93 -7.97
CA GLU A 130 9.51 35.50 -7.98
C GLU A 130 10.55 35.13 -9.03
N GLY A 131 10.44 35.67 -10.25
CA GLY A 131 11.43 35.48 -11.29
C GLY A 131 12.82 35.99 -10.91
N VAL A 132 12.90 37.19 -10.29
CA VAL A 132 14.17 37.75 -9.81
C VAL A 132 14.75 36.91 -8.66
N LEU A 133 13.93 36.44 -7.72
CA LEU A 133 14.38 35.54 -6.66
C LEU A 133 14.91 34.21 -7.19
N CYS A 134 14.28 33.65 -8.21
CA CYS A 134 14.75 32.45 -8.88
C CYS A 134 16.12 32.67 -9.53
N LEU A 135 16.30 33.77 -10.27
CA LEU A 135 17.58 34.15 -10.87
C LEU A 135 18.66 34.43 -9.82
N SER A 136 18.31 35.06 -8.69
CA SER A 136 19.26 35.34 -7.61
C SER A 136 19.83 34.06 -6.96
N LYS A 137 19.10 32.94 -7.05
CA LYS A 137 19.53 31.59 -6.62
C LYS A 137 20.33 30.85 -7.71
N GLY A 138 20.66 31.53 -8.83
CA GLY A 138 21.36 30.92 -9.96
C GLY A 138 20.53 29.89 -10.75
N LYS A 139 19.19 29.92 -10.60
CA LYS A 139 18.28 28.97 -11.26
C LYS A 139 17.53 29.65 -12.40
N LEU A 140 17.40 28.93 -13.52
CA LEU A 140 16.65 29.38 -14.68
C LEU A 140 15.44 28.45 -14.87
N GLU A 141 14.37 28.72 -14.12
CA GLU A 141 13.15 27.93 -14.04
C GLU A 141 11.93 28.74 -14.56
N VAL A 142 10.75 28.13 -14.58
CA VAL A 142 9.48 28.70 -15.10
C VAL A 142 9.16 30.11 -14.58
N PRO A 143 9.33 30.44 -13.27
CA PRO A 143 9.05 31.81 -12.79
C PRO A 143 9.80 32.90 -13.56
N VAL A 144 10.98 32.57 -14.13
CA VAL A 144 11.76 33.51 -14.95
C VAL A 144 11.11 33.71 -16.34
N LEU A 145 10.52 32.65 -16.93
CA LEU A 145 9.77 32.75 -18.20
C LEU A 145 8.55 33.66 -18.01
N ASP A 146 7.75 33.40 -16.97
CA ASP A 146 6.54 34.16 -16.65
C ASP A 146 6.85 35.63 -16.39
N ALA A 147 7.83 35.90 -15.53
CA ALA A 147 8.31 37.25 -15.24
C ALA A 147 8.75 37.98 -16.52
N THR A 148 9.47 37.29 -17.41
CA THR A 148 9.95 37.87 -18.67
C THR A 148 8.80 38.18 -19.60
N ALA A 149 7.84 37.25 -19.76
CA ALA A 149 6.69 37.44 -20.63
C ALA A 149 5.78 38.61 -20.18
N ILE A 150 5.52 38.69 -18.86
CA ILE A 150 4.73 39.76 -18.24
C ILE A 150 5.46 41.10 -18.39
N THR A 151 6.76 41.15 -18.07
CA THR A 151 7.58 42.37 -18.16
C THR A 151 7.64 42.92 -19.58
N VAL A 152 7.93 42.06 -20.57
CA VAL A 152 7.99 42.47 -21.99
C VAL A 152 6.62 42.99 -22.46
N SER A 153 5.51 42.36 -22.04
CA SER A 153 4.17 42.85 -22.38
C SER A 153 3.88 44.24 -21.81
N ILE A 154 4.27 44.49 -20.54
CA ILE A 154 4.10 45.79 -19.89
C ILE A 154 4.97 46.87 -20.55
N LEU A 155 6.23 46.58 -20.84
CA LEU A 155 7.15 47.51 -21.53
C LEU A 155 6.61 47.94 -22.91
N ARG A 156 5.90 47.05 -23.61
CA ARG A 156 5.20 47.34 -24.84
C ARG A 156 3.90 48.16 -24.67
N ARG A 157 3.55 48.53 -23.44
CA ARG A 157 2.28 49.15 -23.07
C ARG A 157 1.03 48.27 -23.37
N ASP A 158 1.25 46.95 -23.50
CA ASP A 158 0.15 45.97 -23.69
C ASP A 158 -0.22 45.34 -22.34
N CYS A 159 -0.76 46.17 -21.46
CA CYS A 159 -1.26 45.69 -20.16
C CYS A 159 -2.44 44.71 -20.29
N SER A 160 -3.10 44.66 -21.46
CA SER A 160 -4.19 43.70 -21.71
C SER A 160 -3.65 42.28 -21.82
N THR A 161 -2.61 42.08 -22.60
CA THR A 161 -1.90 40.79 -22.73
C THR A 161 -1.27 40.40 -21.39
N ALA A 162 -0.52 41.29 -20.72
CA ALA A 162 0.04 40.99 -19.40
C ALA A 162 -1.04 40.54 -18.38
N GLY A 163 -2.16 41.25 -18.34
CA GLY A 163 -3.27 40.89 -17.45
C GLY A 163 -3.97 39.58 -17.82
N SER A 164 -3.99 39.20 -19.11
CA SER A 164 -4.54 37.89 -19.55
C SER A 164 -3.61 36.74 -19.21
N VAL A 165 -2.28 36.95 -19.38
CA VAL A 165 -1.27 35.97 -18.97
C VAL A 165 -1.36 35.70 -17.47
N MET A 166 -1.33 36.75 -16.62
CA MET A 166 -1.45 36.59 -15.17
C MET A 166 -2.78 35.98 -14.73
N PHE A 167 -3.86 36.17 -15.49
CA PHE A 167 -5.12 35.50 -15.24
C PHE A 167 -5.05 34.00 -15.54
N LEU A 168 -4.44 33.63 -16.66
CA LEU A 168 -4.31 32.22 -17.06
C LEU A 168 -3.34 31.46 -16.14
N LEU A 169 -2.24 32.10 -15.71
CA LEU A 169 -1.32 31.53 -14.72
C LEU A 169 -2.04 31.24 -13.40
N GLY A 170 -2.72 32.25 -12.82
CA GLY A 170 -3.45 32.04 -11.57
C GLY A 170 -4.63 31.06 -11.70
N LEU A 171 -5.22 30.91 -12.90
CA LEU A 171 -6.20 29.84 -13.17
C LEU A 171 -5.53 28.47 -13.15
N GLY A 172 -4.35 28.35 -13.75
CA GLY A 172 -3.54 27.13 -13.74
C GLY A 172 -3.17 26.72 -12.32
N GLU A 173 -2.65 27.64 -11.51
CA GLU A 173 -2.29 27.41 -10.09
C GLU A 173 -3.48 26.89 -9.26
N ILE A 174 -4.65 27.50 -9.38
CA ILE A 174 -5.88 27.07 -8.67
C ILE A 174 -6.27 25.64 -9.07
N LEU A 175 -6.24 25.33 -10.37
CA LEU A 175 -6.60 24.00 -10.88
C LEU A 175 -5.57 22.94 -10.48
N GLU A 176 -4.29 23.28 -10.48
CA GLU A 176 -3.17 22.42 -10.07
C GLU A 176 -3.31 22.08 -8.58
N GLU A 177 -3.45 23.08 -7.72
CA GLU A 177 -3.61 22.88 -6.28
C GLU A 177 -4.86 22.04 -5.96
N TRP A 178 -5.98 22.32 -6.63
CA TRP A 178 -7.21 21.52 -6.49
C TRP A 178 -7.01 20.06 -6.88
N THR A 179 -6.38 19.83 -8.03
CA THR A 179 -6.17 18.48 -8.57
C THR A 179 -5.27 17.65 -7.65
N HIS A 180 -4.20 18.27 -7.15
CA HIS A 180 -3.27 17.65 -6.22
C HIS A 180 -3.96 17.28 -4.90
N LYS A 181 -4.58 18.25 -4.22
CA LYS A 181 -5.28 18.03 -2.94
C LYS A 181 -6.42 17.02 -3.06
N LYS A 182 -7.14 17.03 -4.18
CA LYS A 182 -8.19 16.05 -4.44
C LYS A 182 -7.62 14.64 -4.56
N SER A 183 -6.53 14.46 -5.30
CA SER A 183 -5.90 13.15 -5.48
C SER A 183 -5.39 12.59 -4.16
N VAL A 184 -4.70 13.41 -3.35
CA VAL A 184 -4.22 13.04 -2.01
C VAL A 184 -5.40 12.69 -1.08
N GLY A 185 -6.47 13.50 -1.09
CA GLY A 185 -7.66 13.25 -0.30
C GLY A 185 -8.42 11.98 -0.70
N ASP A 186 -8.54 11.69 -2.00
CA ASP A 186 -9.18 10.47 -2.50
C ASP A 186 -8.36 9.22 -2.12
N LEU A 187 -7.02 9.30 -2.18
CA LEU A 187 -6.12 8.23 -1.73
C LEU A 187 -6.21 8.03 -0.22
N ALA A 188 -6.13 9.09 0.57
CA ALA A 188 -6.23 9.04 2.03
C ALA A 188 -7.56 8.41 2.49
N ARG A 189 -8.66 8.76 1.81
CA ARG A 189 -9.98 8.15 2.08
C ARG A 189 -9.97 6.65 1.79
N SER A 190 -9.44 6.23 0.65
CA SER A 190 -9.34 4.82 0.28
C SER A 190 -8.54 4.02 1.32
N MET A 191 -7.46 4.59 1.86
CA MET A 191 -6.61 3.95 2.88
C MET A 191 -7.23 3.98 4.29
N SER A 192 -8.05 4.99 4.63
CA SER A 192 -8.66 5.14 5.96
C SER A 192 -9.82 4.18 6.24
N LEU A 193 -10.41 3.59 5.21
CA LEU A 193 -11.50 2.61 5.33
C LEU A 193 -11.04 1.25 5.89
N ASN A 194 -9.73 0.96 5.88
CA ASN A 194 -9.17 -0.24 6.52
C ASN A 194 -8.93 -0.02 8.02
N VAL A 195 -9.94 -0.29 8.82
CA VAL A 195 -9.90 -0.11 10.28
C VAL A 195 -9.16 -1.26 10.94
N GLY A 196 -8.07 -0.97 11.66
CA GLY A 196 -7.38 -1.96 12.49
C GLY A 196 -8.21 -2.33 13.72
N LYS A 197 -8.19 -3.60 14.11
CA LYS A 197 -8.81 -4.09 15.34
C LYS A 197 -7.74 -4.28 16.40
N VAL A 198 -8.10 -4.08 17.68
CA VAL A 198 -7.23 -4.26 18.84
C VAL A 198 -7.89 -5.11 19.89
N TRP A 199 -7.11 -5.84 20.68
CA TRP A 199 -7.60 -6.64 21.78
C TRP A 199 -7.69 -5.77 23.04
N ILE A 200 -8.89 -5.57 23.59
CA ILE A 200 -9.10 -4.91 24.89
C ILE A 200 -9.25 -5.98 25.97
N LYS A 201 -8.48 -5.85 27.05
CA LYS A 201 -8.59 -6.71 28.23
C LYS A 201 -9.67 -6.17 29.17
N THR A 202 -10.75 -6.93 29.35
CA THR A 202 -11.83 -6.60 30.25
C THR A 202 -11.93 -7.70 31.33
N ARG A 203 -11.39 -7.45 32.53
CA ARG A 203 -11.32 -8.36 33.69
C ARG A 203 -10.66 -9.70 33.38
N ASP A 204 -11.34 -10.67 32.72
CA ASP A 204 -10.83 -12.02 32.43
C ASP A 204 -11.06 -12.42 30.96
N GLN A 205 -11.41 -11.49 30.09
CA GLN A 205 -11.63 -11.77 28.66
C GLN A 205 -10.97 -10.73 27.77
N GLU A 206 -10.41 -11.20 26.66
CA GLU A 206 -9.91 -10.36 25.59
C GLU A 206 -10.98 -10.21 24.52
N ILE A 207 -11.35 -8.98 24.20
CA ILE A 207 -12.39 -8.67 23.23
C ILE A 207 -11.76 -7.89 22.09
N LEU A 208 -11.91 -8.40 20.87
CA LEU A 208 -11.44 -7.73 19.66
C LEU A 208 -12.38 -6.58 19.29
N VAL A 209 -11.92 -5.36 19.43
CA VAL A 209 -12.68 -4.14 19.13
C VAL A 209 -12.01 -3.32 18.02
N ASP A 210 -12.77 -2.40 17.44
CA ASP A 210 -12.24 -1.43 16.52
C ASP A 210 -11.28 -0.45 17.23
N SER A 211 -10.09 -0.20 16.65
CA SER A 211 -9.11 0.73 17.23
C SER A 211 -9.66 2.16 17.42
N ALA A 212 -10.67 2.54 16.63
CA ALA A 212 -11.34 3.84 16.78
C ALA A 212 -12.21 3.96 18.05
N SER A 213 -12.55 2.85 18.69
CA SER A 213 -13.36 2.83 19.92
C SER A 213 -12.52 2.89 21.20
N VAL A 214 -11.20 2.83 21.11
CA VAL A 214 -10.29 2.85 22.25
C VAL A 214 -10.17 4.26 22.82
N VAL A 215 -10.27 4.35 24.14
CA VAL A 215 -10.13 5.62 24.88
C VAL A 215 -8.94 5.58 25.85
N PRO A 216 -8.36 6.73 26.21
CA PRO A 216 -7.30 6.78 27.22
C PRO A 216 -7.76 6.13 28.54
N GLY A 217 -6.93 5.24 29.08
CA GLY A 217 -7.22 4.42 30.25
C GLY A 217 -7.65 2.99 29.95
N ASP A 218 -7.93 2.66 28.69
CA ASP A 218 -8.20 1.28 28.28
C ASP A 218 -6.91 0.44 28.37
N HIS A 219 -7.11 -0.84 28.66
CA HIS A 219 -6.04 -1.83 28.69
C HIS A 219 -6.10 -2.67 27.42
N ILE A 220 -5.07 -2.57 26.57
CA ILE A 220 -4.97 -3.34 25.34
C ILE A 220 -3.87 -4.38 25.44
N VAL A 221 -4.12 -5.56 24.88
CA VAL A 221 -3.16 -6.67 24.82
C VAL A 221 -2.47 -6.65 23.47
N ILE A 222 -1.15 -6.71 23.50
CA ILE A 222 -0.29 -6.72 22.29
C ILE A 222 0.48 -8.02 22.29
N HIS A 223 0.15 -8.89 21.34
CA HIS A 223 0.83 -10.16 21.15
C HIS A 223 2.11 -10.00 20.32
N VAL A 224 2.97 -11.02 20.37
CA VAL A 224 4.19 -11.09 19.56
C VAL A 224 3.89 -10.88 18.07
N GLY A 225 4.73 -10.09 17.41
CA GLY A 225 4.58 -9.74 15.99
C GLY A 225 3.62 -8.59 15.70
N ASN A 226 2.92 -8.05 16.71
CA ASN A 226 1.95 -6.97 16.53
C ASN A 226 2.58 -5.59 16.77
N VAL A 227 2.12 -4.58 16.01
CA VAL A 227 2.46 -3.17 16.23
C VAL A 227 1.69 -2.64 17.44
N ILE A 228 2.35 -1.87 18.29
CA ILE A 228 1.72 -1.12 19.38
C ILE A 228 0.91 0.03 18.77
N PRO A 229 -0.44 0.02 18.89
CA PRO A 229 -1.29 0.97 18.17
C PRO A 229 -1.40 2.34 18.83
N PHE A 230 -1.10 2.44 20.14
CA PHE A 230 -1.24 3.66 20.93
C PHE A 230 -0.07 3.85 21.90
N ASP A 231 0.26 5.10 22.19
CA ASP A 231 1.21 5.42 23.26
C ASP A 231 0.65 5.01 24.61
N GLY A 232 1.45 4.33 25.43
CA GLY A 232 0.98 3.83 26.70
C GLY A 232 2.08 3.42 27.66
N VAL A 233 1.65 2.92 28.81
CA VAL A 233 2.53 2.37 29.84
C VAL A 233 2.20 0.90 30.03
N VAL A 234 3.23 0.07 30.10
CA VAL A 234 3.08 -1.37 30.33
C VAL A 234 2.40 -1.58 31.70
N ALA A 235 1.18 -2.10 31.68
CA ALA A 235 0.41 -2.43 32.86
C ALA A 235 0.75 -3.83 33.38
N ASP A 236 1.02 -4.78 32.46
CA ASP A 236 1.35 -6.17 32.77
C ASP A 236 2.15 -6.81 31.61
N GLY A 237 2.94 -7.84 31.89
CA GLY A 237 3.74 -8.55 30.90
C GLY A 237 5.15 -7.97 30.71
N GLU A 238 5.92 -8.62 29.83
CA GLU A 238 7.28 -8.29 29.46
C GLU A 238 7.51 -8.65 28.00
N ALA A 239 8.19 -7.76 27.25
CA ALA A 239 8.46 -7.99 25.83
C ALA A 239 9.74 -7.29 25.36
N MET A 240 10.31 -7.83 24.27
CA MET A 240 11.32 -7.16 23.45
C MET A 240 10.62 -6.37 22.36
N ILE A 241 10.87 -5.06 22.31
CA ILE A 241 10.20 -4.13 21.39
C ILE A 241 11.22 -3.58 20.41
N ASN A 242 10.96 -3.76 19.12
CA ASN A 242 11.69 -3.12 18.05
C ASN A 242 11.22 -1.66 17.91
N GLN A 243 12.16 -0.73 18.12
CA GLN A 243 11.92 0.71 18.01
C GLN A 243 12.65 1.32 16.81
N ALA A 244 13.14 0.51 15.88
CA ALA A 244 13.93 0.95 14.71
C ALA A 244 13.19 2.00 13.86
N SER A 245 11.87 1.91 13.78
CA SER A 245 11.01 2.89 13.09
C SER A 245 11.09 4.30 13.68
N MET A 246 11.46 4.44 14.97
CA MET A 246 11.54 5.72 15.67
C MET A 246 12.98 6.16 15.92
N THR A 247 13.86 5.24 16.32
CA THR A 247 15.22 5.56 16.77
C THR A 247 16.27 5.30 15.68
N GLY A 248 15.93 4.51 14.66
CA GLY A 248 16.87 4.03 13.65
C GLY A 248 17.82 2.93 14.14
N GLU A 249 17.70 2.51 15.39
CA GLU A 249 18.49 1.43 15.99
C GLU A 249 17.77 0.09 15.84
N SER A 250 18.46 -0.91 15.30
CA SER A 250 17.88 -2.23 15.00
C SER A 250 17.82 -3.16 16.22
N GLU A 251 18.40 -2.78 17.35
CA GLU A 251 18.45 -3.62 18.55
C GLU A 251 17.15 -3.50 19.35
N PRO A 252 16.40 -4.61 19.60
CA PRO A 252 15.16 -4.57 20.36
C PRO A 252 15.39 -4.17 21.82
N VAL A 253 14.50 -3.37 22.36
CA VAL A 253 14.57 -2.85 23.73
C VAL A 253 13.59 -3.60 24.62
N ARG A 254 14.11 -4.19 25.72
CA ARG A 254 13.25 -4.84 26.73
C ARG A 254 12.36 -3.83 27.44
N LYS A 255 11.07 -4.12 27.48
CA LYS A 255 10.08 -3.36 28.24
C LYS A 255 9.36 -4.28 29.23
N GLU A 256 9.21 -3.76 30.44
CA GLU A 256 8.55 -4.42 31.56
C GLU A 256 7.56 -3.48 32.22
N LYS A 257 6.82 -3.97 33.20
CA LYS A 257 5.78 -3.23 33.91
C LYS A 257 6.25 -1.84 34.36
N GLY A 258 5.49 -0.80 33.99
CA GLY A 258 5.81 0.60 34.23
C GLY A 258 6.64 1.25 33.14
N GLY A 259 7.16 0.47 32.17
CA GLY A 259 7.88 1.01 31.01
C GLY A 259 6.96 1.74 30.04
N PHE A 260 7.42 2.84 29.46
CA PHE A 260 6.68 3.55 28.42
C PHE A 260 6.90 2.90 27.06
N VAL A 261 5.83 2.75 26.28
CA VAL A 261 5.85 2.20 24.92
C VAL A 261 5.21 3.19 23.93
N TYR A 262 5.71 3.18 22.71
CA TYR A 262 5.33 4.14 21.68
C TYR A 262 4.52 3.47 20.57
N ALA A 263 3.50 4.16 20.10
CA ALA A 263 2.73 3.75 18.93
C ALA A 263 3.62 3.63 17.69
N GLY A 264 3.44 2.54 16.93
CA GLY A 264 4.24 2.26 15.72
C GLY A 264 5.50 1.43 15.98
N THR A 265 5.78 1.02 17.23
CA THR A 265 6.83 0.06 17.56
C THR A 265 6.26 -1.38 17.58
N VAL A 266 7.09 -2.39 17.40
CA VAL A 266 6.66 -3.78 17.21
C VAL A 266 7.16 -4.67 18.35
N VAL A 267 6.30 -5.55 18.84
CA VAL A 267 6.66 -6.59 19.81
C VAL A 267 7.32 -7.74 19.08
N GLU A 268 8.65 -7.96 19.26
CA GLU A 268 9.38 -9.07 18.65
C GLU A 268 9.29 -10.35 19.45
N GLU A 269 9.34 -10.24 20.79
CA GLU A 269 9.23 -11.39 21.69
C GLU A 269 8.41 -11.00 22.92
N GLY A 270 7.65 -11.95 23.47
CA GLY A 270 6.84 -11.74 24.66
C GLY A 270 5.45 -11.19 24.34
N GLU A 271 4.74 -10.72 25.38
CA GLU A 271 3.41 -10.17 25.32
C GLU A 271 3.26 -9.04 26.33
N LEU A 272 2.55 -7.98 25.95
CA LEU A 272 2.33 -6.82 26.80
C LEU A 272 0.83 -6.49 26.92
N THR A 273 0.43 -6.15 28.12
CA THR A 273 -0.81 -5.37 28.34
C THR A 273 -0.40 -3.93 28.61
N ILE A 274 -0.86 -2.99 27.79
CA ILE A 274 -0.56 -1.56 27.94
C ILE A 274 -1.81 -0.79 28.36
N GLU A 275 -1.66 0.16 29.29
CA GLU A 275 -2.66 1.18 29.58
C GLU A 275 -2.46 2.34 28.60
N VAL A 276 -3.46 2.61 27.78
CA VAL A 276 -3.42 3.69 26.78
C VAL A 276 -3.38 5.05 27.49
N LYS A 277 -2.33 5.84 27.30
CA LYS A 277 -2.16 7.18 27.90
C LYS A 277 -2.56 8.31 26.97
N ALA A 278 -2.30 8.16 25.70
CA ALA A 278 -2.72 9.11 24.69
C ALA A 278 -3.21 8.37 23.45
N VAL A 279 -4.42 8.67 23.03
CA VAL A 279 -4.82 8.47 21.66
C VAL A 279 -4.12 9.61 20.93
N SER A 280 -3.01 9.31 20.27
CA SER A 280 -2.09 10.30 19.66
C SER A 280 -2.87 11.37 18.92
N GLY A 281 -2.54 12.66 19.15
CA GLY A 281 -3.31 13.81 18.65
C GLY A 281 -3.30 14.03 17.14
N SER A 282 -2.71 13.14 16.35
CA SER A 282 -2.92 13.06 14.91
C SER A 282 -3.96 11.99 14.60
N THR A 283 -5.05 12.38 13.96
CA THR A 283 -6.04 11.42 13.46
C THR A 283 -5.34 10.41 12.54
N ARG A 284 -5.86 9.19 12.44
CA ARG A 284 -5.35 8.18 11.49
C ARG A 284 -5.29 8.74 10.07
N TYR A 285 -6.23 9.61 9.73
CA TYR A 285 -6.24 10.34 8.46
C TYR A 285 -4.99 11.24 8.30
N GLU A 286 -4.60 12.01 9.33
CA GLU A 286 -3.40 12.84 9.28
C GLU A 286 -2.12 12.01 9.16
N LYS A 287 -2.02 10.87 9.87
CA LYS A 287 -0.91 9.92 9.68
C LYS A 287 -0.87 9.36 8.26
N ILE A 288 -2.02 9.02 7.67
CA ILE A 288 -2.11 8.57 6.28
C ILE A 288 -1.73 9.69 5.32
N VAL A 289 -2.21 10.91 5.53
CA VAL A 289 -1.81 12.07 4.72
C VAL A 289 -0.30 12.30 4.81
N THR A 290 0.28 12.27 6.02
CA THR A 290 1.74 12.37 6.20
C THR A 290 2.48 11.23 5.49
N MET A 291 1.98 9.99 5.58
CA MET A 291 2.57 8.85 4.87
C MET A 291 2.50 9.02 3.34
N ILE A 292 1.41 9.61 2.82
CA ILE A 292 1.28 9.91 1.38
C ILE A 292 2.26 11.02 1.00
N GLU A 293 2.38 12.08 1.80
CA GLU A 293 3.34 13.16 1.58
C GLU A 293 4.79 12.65 1.66
N ASP A 294 5.10 11.74 2.57
CA ASP A 294 6.40 11.09 2.65
C ASP A 294 6.63 10.14 1.46
N SER A 295 5.59 9.43 1.02
CA SER A 295 5.62 8.63 -0.22
C SER A 295 5.89 9.48 -1.46
N GLU A 296 5.41 10.73 -1.50
CA GLU A 296 5.75 11.68 -2.57
C GLU A 296 7.24 12.07 -2.55
N LYS A 297 7.88 12.07 -1.38
CA LYS A 297 9.35 12.25 -1.28
C LYS A 297 10.13 11.08 -1.88
N LEU A 298 9.55 9.87 -1.88
CA LEU A 298 10.08 8.67 -2.52
C LEU A 298 9.70 8.63 -4.02
N LYS A 299 9.96 9.73 -4.73
CA LYS A 299 9.65 9.88 -6.16
C LYS A 299 10.29 8.78 -6.99
N SER A 300 9.58 8.36 -8.02
CA SER A 300 10.13 7.45 -9.02
C SER A 300 11.30 8.12 -9.76
N ALA A 301 12.27 7.33 -10.24
CA ALA A 301 13.39 7.86 -11.00
C ALA A 301 12.94 8.49 -12.34
N VAL A 302 11.85 7.97 -12.92
CA VAL A 302 11.25 8.54 -14.15
C VAL A 302 10.59 9.88 -13.85
N GLU A 303 9.89 9.99 -12.72
CA GLU A 303 9.28 11.24 -12.27
C GLU A 303 10.35 12.31 -12.00
N GLY A 304 11.39 11.99 -11.25
CA GLY A 304 12.52 12.90 -11.01
C GLY A 304 13.25 13.28 -12.30
N ARG A 305 13.46 12.33 -13.24
CA ARG A 305 14.05 12.63 -14.56
C ARG A 305 13.18 13.57 -15.38
N ALA A 306 11.86 13.43 -15.32
CA ALA A 306 10.93 14.29 -16.04
C ALA A 306 10.91 15.71 -15.50
N GLU A 307 10.92 15.87 -14.17
CA GLU A 307 11.05 17.18 -13.52
C GLU A 307 12.36 17.87 -13.90
N HIS A 308 13.50 17.17 -13.81
CA HIS A 308 14.80 17.69 -14.22
C HIS A 308 14.87 18.05 -15.71
N LEU A 309 14.21 17.25 -16.58
CA LEU A 309 14.15 17.56 -17.99
C LEU A 309 13.29 18.80 -18.26
N ALA A 310 12.17 18.94 -17.57
CA ALA A 310 11.31 20.10 -17.67
C ALA A 310 12.07 21.40 -17.35
N ASP A 311 12.84 21.42 -16.26
CA ASP A 311 13.67 22.58 -15.89
C ASP A 311 14.81 22.81 -16.87
N ARG A 312 15.42 21.75 -17.43
CA ARG A 312 16.44 21.85 -18.49
C ARG A 312 15.90 22.39 -19.81
N LEU A 313 14.60 22.30 -20.08
CA LEU A 313 13.99 22.85 -21.29
C LEU A 313 13.85 24.38 -21.24
N VAL A 314 13.82 25.00 -20.06
CA VAL A 314 13.68 26.45 -19.89
C VAL A 314 14.78 27.26 -20.64
N PRO A 315 16.07 26.94 -20.54
CA PRO A 315 17.11 27.61 -21.35
C PRO A 315 16.89 27.50 -22.85
N TYR A 316 16.40 26.33 -23.32
CA TYR A 316 16.10 26.14 -24.74
C TYR A 316 14.88 26.94 -25.20
N THR A 317 13.89 27.15 -24.32
CA THR A 317 12.75 28.04 -24.56
C THR A 317 13.23 29.48 -24.72
N PHE A 318 14.16 29.95 -23.87
CA PHE A 318 14.78 31.28 -24.06
C PHE A 318 15.58 31.38 -25.34
N LEU A 319 16.37 30.35 -25.68
CA LEU A 319 17.11 30.30 -26.93
C LEU A 319 16.17 30.37 -28.14
N GLY A 320 15.10 29.55 -28.14
CA GLY A 320 14.05 29.56 -29.17
C GLY A 320 13.32 30.91 -29.26
N THR A 321 13.09 31.54 -28.13
CA THR A 321 12.52 32.89 -28.02
C THR A 321 13.43 33.92 -28.70
N GLY A 322 14.73 33.93 -28.37
CA GLY A 322 15.73 34.79 -28.97
C GLY A 322 15.88 34.58 -30.50
N LEU A 323 15.90 33.31 -30.92
CA LEU A 323 15.96 32.95 -32.34
C LEU A 323 14.71 33.42 -33.10
N THR A 324 13.52 33.22 -32.51
CA THR A 324 12.25 33.67 -33.09
C THR A 324 12.23 35.18 -33.24
N TRP A 325 12.74 35.93 -32.26
CA TRP A 325 12.86 37.38 -32.38
C TRP A 325 13.84 37.80 -33.44
N LEU A 326 14.99 37.18 -33.54
CA LEU A 326 15.99 37.45 -34.59
C LEU A 326 15.44 37.22 -35.98
N LEU A 327 14.73 36.13 -36.19
CA LEU A 327 14.19 35.73 -37.51
C LEU A 327 12.97 36.52 -37.93
N THR A 328 12.03 36.77 -36.97
CA THR A 328 10.74 37.35 -37.30
C THR A 328 10.65 38.85 -37.01
N ARG A 329 11.50 39.38 -36.11
CA ARG A 329 11.45 40.74 -35.59
C ARG A 329 10.03 41.10 -35.03
N ASN A 330 9.24 40.08 -34.72
CA ASN A 330 7.86 40.22 -34.24
C ASN A 330 7.72 39.73 -32.81
N VAL A 331 7.58 40.69 -31.87
CA VAL A 331 7.50 40.38 -30.43
C VAL A 331 6.27 39.56 -30.07
N THR A 332 5.16 39.66 -30.82
CA THR A 332 3.98 38.83 -30.58
C THR A 332 4.26 37.37 -30.82
N ARG A 333 4.97 37.04 -31.93
CA ARG A 333 5.41 35.66 -32.20
C ARG A 333 6.43 35.18 -31.19
N THR A 334 7.32 36.05 -30.77
CA THR A 334 8.31 35.79 -29.72
C THR A 334 7.65 35.46 -28.38
N LEU A 335 6.63 36.23 -27.98
CA LEU A 335 5.89 35.96 -26.78
C LEU A 335 5.10 34.63 -26.83
N SER A 336 4.67 34.20 -28.02
CA SER A 336 3.98 32.89 -28.13
C SER A 336 4.88 31.71 -27.75
N VAL A 337 6.19 31.83 -27.90
CA VAL A 337 7.15 30.79 -27.47
C VAL A 337 7.24 30.76 -25.93
N LEU A 338 7.29 31.95 -25.29
CA LEU A 338 7.35 32.06 -23.83
C LEU A 338 6.06 31.60 -23.11
N MET A 339 4.93 31.58 -23.82
CA MET A 339 3.62 31.21 -23.24
C MET A 339 3.40 29.70 -23.15
N VAL A 340 4.30 28.88 -23.68
CA VAL A 340 4.21 27.44 -23.67
C VAL A 340 5.34 26.88 -22.80
N ASP A 341 4.95 26.41 -21.63
CA ASP A 341 5.86 25.76 -20.69
C ASP A 341 5.68 24.23 -20.72
N PHE A 342 6.79 23.51 -20.66
CA PHE A 342 6.78 22.05 -20.57
C PHE A 342 6.69 21.56 -19.12
N SER A 343 7.07 22.40 -18.16
CA SER A 343 7.28 22.01 -16.78
C SER A 343 5.95 21.77 -16.05
N CYS A 344 4.97 22.69 -16.17
CA CYS A 344 3.70 22.59 -15.45
C CYS A 344 2.96 21.29 -15.73
N ALA A 345 2.84 20.91 -17.00
CA ALA A 345 2.15 19.68 -17.39
C ALA A 345 2.87 18.41 -16.91
N LEU A 346 4.22 18.41 -16.94
CA LEU A 346 5.02 17.27 -16.51
C LEU A 346 4.98 17.12 -14.98
N LYS A 347 5.19 18.22 -14.25
CA LYS A 347 5.19 18.24 -12.76
C LYS A 347 3.84 17.88 -12.15
N LEU A 348 2.74 18.03 -12.88
CA LEU A 348 1.39 17.71 -12.41
C LEU A 348 0.92 16.31 -12.87
N ALA A 349 1.00 16.02 -14.17
CA ALA A 349 0.39 14.80 -14.71
C ALA A 349 1.09 13.50 -14.26
N MET A 350 2.41 13.54 -13.99
CA MET A 350 3.15 12.35 -13.59
C MET A 350 2.88 11.93 -12.15
N PRO A 351 3.02 12.79 -11.13
CA PRO A 351 2.63 12.44 -9.76
C PRO A 351 1.19 11.96 -9.66
N LEU A 352 0.25 12.60 -10.38
CA LEU A 352 -1.14 12.16 -10.43
C LEU A 352 -1.32 10.75 -11.00
N THR A 353 -0.52 10.36 -11.99
CA THR A 353 -0.54 8.99 -12.52
C THR A 353 -0.07 8.00 -11.47
N VAL A 354 0.99 8.32 -10.72
CA VAL A 354 1.53 7.49 -9.62
C VAL A 354 0.54 7.38 -8.47
N LEU A 355 -0.01 8.52 -8.00
CA LEU A 355 -1.02 8.52 -6.92
C LEU A 355 -2.26 7.71 -7.31
N THR A 356 -2.67 7.76 -8.58
CA THR A 356 -3.78 6.94 -9.08
C THR A 356 -3.41 5.45 -9.06
N ALA A 357 -2.18 5.08 -9.44
CA ALA A 357 -1.71 3.69 -9.36
C ALA A 357 -1.70 3.19 -7.91
N ILE A 358 -1.21 4.00 -6.96
CA ILE A 358 -1.23 3.65 -5.52
C ILE A 358 -2.68 3.48 -5.03
N ARG A 359 -3.60 4.33 -5.46
CA ARG A 359 -5.03 4.21 -5.13
C ARG A 359 -5.64 2.91 -5.68
N GLU A 360 -5.39 2.58 -6.94
CA GLU A 360 -5.88 1.33 -7.56
C GLU A 360 -5.25 0.09 -6.90
N ALA A 361 -3.95 0.14 -6.53
CA ALA A 361 -3.31 -0.91 -5.73
C ALA A 361 -4.03 -1.11 -4.39
N ASN A 362 -4.30 -0.01 -3.68
CA ASN A 362 -4.99 -0.06 -2.39
C ASN A 362 -6.43 -0.61 -2.50
N ALA A 363 -7.14 -0.32 -3.58
CA ALA A 363 -8.46 -0.90 -3.86
C ALA A 363 -8.40 -2.43 -4.04
N ALA A 364 -7.26 -2.96 -4.52
CA ALA A 364 -6.96 -4.38 -4.59
C ALA A 364 -6.28 -4.92 -3.31
N LYS A 365 -6.39 -4.23 -2.17
CA LYS A 365 -5.75 -4.58 -0.89
C LYS A 365 -4.22 -4.66 -0.95
N ILE A 366 -3.59 -3.90 -1.83
CA ILE A 366 -2.12 -3.81 -1.95
C ILE A 366 -1.70 -2.43 -1.46
N THR A 367 -0.94 -2.35 -0.37
CA THR A 367 -0.39 -1.10 0.14
C THR A 367 1.00 -0.87 -0.42
N VAL A 368 1.26 0.30 -1.02
CA VAL A 368 2.53 0.67 -1.64
C VAL A 368 3.09 1.90 -0.94
N LYS A 369 4.32 1.85 -0.44
CA LYS A 369 4.97 2.94 0.30
C LYS A 369 5.48 4.09 -0.58
N GLY A 370 5.57 3.89 -1.91
CA GLY A 370 6.00 4.95 -2.81
C GLY A 370 6.07 4.56 -4.28
N GLY A 371 5.97 5.56 -5.16
CA GLY A 371 5.98 5.36 -6.62
C GLY A 371 7.24 4.70 -7.16
N LYS A 372 8.40 4.91 -6.50
CA LYS A 372 9.67 4.29 -6.90
C LYS A 372 9.60 2.75 -6.87
N TYR A 373 8.80 2.18 -5.97
CA TYR A 373 8.66 0.73 -5.84
C TYR A 373 7.79 0.14 -6.96
N LEU A 374 6.74 0.86 -7.39
CA LEU A 374 5.98 0.47 -8.58
C LEU A 374 6.85 0.54 -9.86
N GLU A 375 7.68 1.57 -9.99
CA GLU A 375 8.64 1.68 -11.09
C GLU A 375 9.61 0.49 -11.06
N ALA A 376 10.28 0.24 -9.91
CA ALA A 376 11.22 -0.85 -9.75
C ALA A 376 10.56 -2.21 -10.01
N PHE A 377 9.33 -2.43 -9.51
CA PHE A 377 8.56 -3.64 -9.76
C PHE A 377 8.20 -3.81 -11.25
N SER A 378 7.90 -2.71 -11.96
CA SER A 378 7.62 -2.76 -13.41
C SER A 378 8.83 -3.17 -14.25
N GLU A 379 10.04 -2.87 -13.78
CA GLU A 379 11.31 -3.13 -14.47
C GLU A 379 12.02 -4.39 -13.96
N ALA A 380 11.54 -5.00 -12.87
CA ALA A 380 12.17 -6.16 -12.26
C ALA A 380 12.23 -7.35 -13.21
N SER A 381 13.38 -8.02 -13.22
CA SER A 381 13.64 -9.20 -14.05
C SER A 381 13.69 -10.50 -13.22
N THR A 382 14.07 -10.39 -11.95
CA THR A 382 14.18 -11.51 -11.02
C THR A 382 13.16 -11.35 -9.90
N ILE A 383 12.45 -12.43 -9.55
CA ILE A 383 11.60 -12.49 -8.37
C ILE A 383 12.00 -13.69 -7.53
N VAL A 384 12.21 -13.46 -6.25
CA VAL A 384 12.60 -14.46 -5.27
C VAL A 384 11.45 -14.65 -4.30
N PHE A 385 11.02 -15.88 -4.13
CA PHE A 385 9.97 -16.26 -3.19
C PHE A 385 10.56 -17.01 -2.01
N ASP A 386 10.18 -16.61 -0.80
CA ASP A 386 10.24 -17.55 0.31
C ASP A 386 9.20 -18.66 0.12
N LYS A 387 9.47 -19.85 0.64
CA LYS A 387 8.48 -20.95 0.56
C LYS A 387 7.39 -20.78 1.61
N THR A 388 7.78 -20.73 2.88
CA THR A 388 6.88 -20.86 4.04
C THR A 388 6.07 -19.57 4.25
N GLY A 389 4.74 -19.66 4.36
CA GLY A 389 3.89 -18.48 4.52
C GLY A 389 3.69 -17.65 3.24
N THR A 390 4.46 -17.92 2.19
CA THR A 390 4.41 -17.23 0.90
C THR A 390 3.85 -18.12 -0.19
N LEU A 391 4.62 -19.11 -0.64
CA LEU A 391 4.13 -20.12 -1.61
C LEU A 391 3.25 -21.18 -0.96
N THR A 392 3.31 -21.30 0.37
CA THR A 392 2.43 -22.10 1.22
C THR A 392 1.56 -21.18 2.10
N LYS A 393 0.55 -21.74 2.76
CA LYS A 393 -0.32 -21.01 3.70
C LYS A 393 0.22 -20.97 5.13
N ALA A 394 1.43 -21.51 5.40
CA ALA A 394 1.98 -21.74 6.74
C ALA A 394 0.98 -22.47 7.66
N GLN A 395 0.17 -23.34 7.13
CA GLN A 395 -0.77 -24.19 7.84
C GLN A 395 -0.39 -25.66 7.64
N PRO A 396 0.71 -26.11 8.27
CA PRO A 396 1.12 -27.49 8.14
C PRO A 396 0.01 -28.44 8.60
N THR A 397 -0.09 -29.57 7.94
CA THR A 397 -1.06 -30.63 8.22
C THR A 397 -0.34 -31.95 8.42
N LEU A 398 -0.87 -32.79 9.31
CA LEU A 398 -0.35 -34.13 9.49
C LEU A 398 -0.77 -35.00 8.30
N HIS A 399 0.20 -35.46 7.50
CA HIS A 399 -0.06 -36.38 6.39
C HIS A 399 -0.22 -37.82 6.86
N SER A 400 0.69 -38.33 7.68
CA SER A 400 0.65 -39.69 8.21
C SER A 400 1.49 -39.85 9.48
N VAL A 401 1.14 -40.87 10.26
CA VAL A 401 1.94 -41.34 11.39
C VAL A 401 2.52 -42.70 11.03
N VAL A 402 3.83 -42.84 11.08
CA VAL A 402 4.52 -44.09 10.78
C VAL A 402 5.03 -44.70 12.10
N ALA A 403 4.41 -45.80 12.56
CA ALA A 403 4.78 -46.47 13.80
C ALA A 403 6.00 -47.36 13.64
N PHE A 404 6.87 -47.34 14.65
CA PHE A 404 8.13 -48.12 14.76
C PHE A 404 8.10 -49.08 15.97
N GLY A 405 6.88 -49.46 16.40
CA GLY A 405 6.64 -50.35 17.52
C GLY A 405 5.35 -51.15 17.35
N LYS A 406 4.83 -51.61 18.48
CA LYS A 406 3.53 -52.38 18.52
C LYS A 406 2.34 -51.46 18.84
N GLU A 407 2.58 -50.23 19.21
CA GLU A 407 1.59 -49.26 19.55
C GLU A 407 0.81 -48.83 18.27
N LYS A 408 -0.47 -48.51 18.41
CA LYS A 408 -1.29 -48.04 17.30
C LYS A 408 -0.95 -46.61 16.94
N GLU A 409 -1.10 -46.27 15.67
CA GLU A 409 -0.84 -44.93 15.15
C GLU A 409 -1.65 -43.84 15.89
N ASP A 410 -2.93 -44.12 16.25
CA ASP A 410 -3.77 -43.18 16.97
C ASP A 410 -3.31 -42.98 18.43
N ASP A 411 -2.76 -44.03 19.09
CA ASP A 411 -2.22 -43.88 20.45
C ASP A 411 -0.92 -43.07 20.46
N LEU A 412 -0.10 -43.26 19.42
CA LEU A 412 1.13 -42.47 19.22
C LEU A 412 0.83 -41.01 18.85
N LEU A 413 -0.20 -40.78 18.02
CA LEU A 413 -0.63 -39.42 17.68
C LEU A 413 -1.22 -38.71 18.91
N ARG A 414 -2.02 -39.41 19.73
CA ARG A 414 -2.54 -38.86 20.99
C ARG A 414 -1.42 -38.48 21.96
N LEU A 415 -0.38 -39.33 22.07
CA LEU A 415 0.79 -39.03 22.90
C LEU A 415 1.56 -37.81 22.38
N ALA A 416 1.78 -37.74 21.07
CA ALA A 416 2.43 -36.60 20.45
C ALA A 416 1.63 -35.30 20.64
N ALA A 417 0.31 -35.34 20.46
CA ALA A 417 -0.55 -34.17 20.65
C ALA A 417 -0.54 -33.68 22.09
N CYS A 418 -0.58 -34.59 23.07
CA CYS A 418 -0.50 -34.27 24.49
C CYS A 418 0.79 -33.48 24.86
N LEU A 419 1.93 -33.85 24.24
CA LEU A 419 3.20 -33.14 24.47
C LEU A 419 3.27 -31.79 23.75
N GLU A 420 2.71 -31.71 22.54
CA GLU A 420 2.77 -30.52 21.69
C GLU A 420 1.72 -29.46 22.00
N GLU A 421 0.67 -29.78 22.78
CA GLU A 421 -0.45 -28.87 23.06
C GLU A 421 -0.01 -27.57 23.75
N HIS A 422 1.03 -27.64 24.57
CA HIS A 422 1.54 -26.49 25.33
C HIS A 422 2.47 -25.58 24.52
N PHE A 423 2.78 -25.94 23.28
CA PHE A 423 3.74 -25.22 22.45
C PHE A 423 3.10 -24.66 21.18
N PRO A 424 3.00 -23.35 21.02
CA PRO A 424 2.22 -22.73 19.95
C PRO A 424 2.92 -22.64 18.58
N HIS A 425 3.91 -23.51 18.27
CA HIS A 425 4.52 -23.49 16.94
C HIS A 425 3.67 -24.23 15.90
N SER A 426 3.89 -23.93 14.60
CA SER A 426 3.05 -24.38 13.50
C SER A 426 2.93 -25.91 13.37
N MET A 427 4.02 -26.66 13.58
CA MET A 427 4.01 -28.12 13.51
C MET A 427 3.26 -28.74 14.69
N ALA A 428 3.41 -28.19 15.91
CA ALA A 428 2.62 -28.60 17.07
C ALA A 428 1.11 -28.45 16.82
N LYS A 429 0.71 -27.30 16.29
CA LYS A 429 -0.70 -27.07 15.93
C LYS A 429 -1.23 -28.10 14.92
N ALA A 430 -0.39 -28.54 13.98
CA ALA A 430 -0.77 -29.57 13.00
C ALA A 430 -1.04 -30.93 13.68
N VAL A 431 -0.18 -31.31 14.62
CA VAL A 431 -0.32 -32.56 15.37
C VAL A 431 -1.56 -32.55 16.25
N VAL A 432 -1.76 -31.47 17.03
CA VAL A 432 -2.92 -31.28 17.90
C VAL A 432 -4.23 -31.26 17.10
N ARG A 433 -4.26 -30.52 15.98
CA ARG A 433 -5.42 -30.50 15.08
C ARG A 433 -5.77 -31.88 14.52
N ALA A 434 -4.76 -32.62 14.06
CA ALA A 434 -4.97 -33.95 13.52
C ALA A 434 -5.51 -34.95 14.57
N ALA A 435 -5.08 -34.81 15.83
CA ALA A 435 -5.62 -35.59 16.93
C ALA A 435 -7.09 -35.21 17.21
N ALA A 436 -7.41 -33.93 17.24
CA ALA A 436 -8.77 -33.42 17.42
C ALA A 436 -9.73 -33.90 16.28
N GLU A 437 -9.31 -33.84 15.02
CA GLU A 437 -10.08 -34.30 13.85
C GLU A 437 -10.37 -35.81 13.90
N ARG A 438 -9.51 -36.60 14.57
CA ARG A 438 -9.73 -38.02 14.81
C ARG A 438 -10.48 -38.30 16.11
N ASN A 439 -10.95 -37.26 16.83
CA ASN A 439 -11.61 -37.35 18.14
C ASN A 439 -10.76 -38.12 19.17
N LEU A 440 -9.45 -37.94 19.16
CA LEU A 440 -8.52 -38.51 20.12
C LEU A 440 -8.43 -37.57 21.34
N GLU A 441 -9.41 -37.69 22.24
CA GLU A 441 -9.38 -36.98 23.53
C GLU A 441 -8.21 -37.52 24.36
N HIS A 442 -7.47 -36.63 25.03
CA HIS A 442 -6.42 -36.99 25.94
C HIS A 442 -6.61 -36.20 27.26
N GLU A 443 -6.31 -36.87 28.38
CA GLU A 443 -6.12 -36.24 29.67
C GLU A 443 -4.64 -35.88 29.79
N GLU A 444 -4.27 -34.78 30.46
CA GLU A 444 -2.89 -34.42 30.74
C GLU A 444 -2.23 -35.53 31.58
N VAL A 445 -1.43 -36.37 30.94
CA VAL A 445 -0.81 -37.57 31.57
C VAL A 445 0.67 -37.36 31.80
N HIS A 446 1.23 -36.22 31.38
CA HIS A 446 2.67 -35.94 31.49
C HIS A 446 3.03 -35.12 32.74
N SER A 447 4.27 -35.26 33.19
CA SER A 447 4.89 -34.42 34.21
C SER A 447 5.33 -33.07 33.58
N LYS A 448 6.05 -32.25 34.33
CA LYS A 448 6.59 -30.98 33.84
C LYS A 448 7.33 -31.18 32.50
N VAL A 449 6.90 -30.45 31.49
CA VAL A 449 7.51 -30.50 30.17
C VAL A 449 8.76 -29.63 30.13
N GLU A 450 9.87 -30.19 29.65
CA GLU A 450 11.10 -29.44 29.40
C GLU A 450 11.16 -29.09 27.90
N TYR A 451 11.09 -27.80 27.62
CA TYR A 451 11.22 -27.28 26.25
C TYR A 451 12.71 -26.93 25.98
N ILE A 452 13.25 -27.48 24.92
CA ILE A 452 14.61 -27.15 24.43
C ILE A 452 14.43 -26.33 23.17
N VAL A 453 14.72 -25.02 23.27
CA VAL A 453 14.52 -24.04 22.21
C VAL A 453 15.15 -24.53 20.90
N ALA A 454 14.35 -24.48 19.82
CA ALA A 454 14.70 -24.88 18.46
C ALA A 454 15.01 -26.37 18.23
N HIS A 455 14.91 -27.25 19.22
CA HIS A 455 15.27 -28.65 19.11
C HIS A 455 14.09 -29.61 19.31
N GLY A 456 13.33 -29.47 20.39
CA GLY A 456 12.22 -30.37 20.70
C GLY A 456 11.74 -30.30 22.13
N ILE A 457 10.94 -31.28 22.51
CA ILE A 457 10.28 -31.39 23.79
C ILE A 457 10.69 -32.72 24.46
N ALA A 458 11.03 -32.66 25.76
CA ALA A 458 11.24 -33.82 26.59
C ALA A 458 10.28 -33.77 27.79
N SER A 459 9.66 -34.91 28.15
CA SER A 459 8.82 -35.05 29.32
C SER A 459 8.80 -36.48 29.82
N TYR A 460 8.08 -36.74 30.91
CA TYR A 460 7.82 -38.07 31.45
C TYR A 460 6.33 -38.37 31.45
N VAL A 461 5.96 -39.52 30.90
CA VAL A 461 4.60 -40.07 30.94
C VAL A 461 4.64 -41.30 31.88
N GLY A 462 4.18 -41.17 33.09
CA GLY A 462 4.43 -42.12 34.16
C GLY A 462 5.93 -42.20 34.51
N GLU A 463 6.55 -43.38 34.36
CA GLU A 463 8.00 -43.57 34.58
C GLU A 463 8.81 -43.50 33.29
N LYS A 464 8.17 -43.39 32.12
CA LYS A 464 8.84 -43.44 30.82
C LYS A 464 9.21 -42.03 30.35
N ARG A 465 10.48 -41.87 29.91
CA ARG A 465 10.94 -40.65 29.27
C ARG A 465 10.38 -40.59 27.84
N VAL A 466 9.74 -39.53 27.47
CA VAL A 466 9.18 -39.30 26.13
C VAL A 466 9.82 -38.04 25.55
N VAL A 467 10.31 -38.13 24.33
CA VAL A 467 10.89 -37.01 23.59
C VAL A 467 10.26 -36.91 22.21
N ILE A 468 9.96 -35.66 21.78
CA ILE A 468 9.44 -35.36 20.46
C ILE A 468 10.21 -34.18 19.89
N GLY A 469 10.66 -34.25 18.62
CA GLY A 469 11.42 -33.17 18.03
C GLY A 469 12.07 -33.51 16.70
N SER A 470 13.08 -32.70 16.32
CA SER A 470 13.87 -32.89 15.10
C SER A 470 14.75 -34.14 15.15
N ALA A 471 15.27 -34.57 13.98
CA ALA A 471 16.20 -35.71 13.90
C ALA A 471 17.44 -35.44 14.75
N HIS A 472 18.00 -34.23 14.71
CA HIS A 472 19.16 -33.83 15.50
C HIS A 472 18.87 -34.01 17.00
N PHE A 473 17.76 -33.47 17.48
CA PHE A 473 17.37 -33.58 18.88
C PHE A 473 17.21 -35.04 19.33
N VAL A 474 16.43 -35.83 18.58
CA VAL A 474 16.11 -37.21 18.98
C VAL A 474 17.34 -38.13 18.87
N PHE A 475 18.13 -38.04 17.81
CA PHE A 475 19.20 -38.99 17.54
C PHE A 475 20.60 -38.54 18.01
N GLU A 476 20.90 -37.23 18.00
CA GLU A 476 22.19 -36.70 18.37
C GLU A 476 22.25 -36.23 19.83
N ASP A 477 21.24 -35.44 20.28
CA ASP A 477 21.18 -34.91 21.64
C ASP A 477 20.70 -36.01 22.63
N GLU A 478 19.55 -36.60 22.38
CA GLU A 478 18.90 -37.58 23.26
C GLU A 478 19.36 -39.02 22.98
N LYS A 479 20.17 -39.24 21.93
CA LYS A 479 20.79 -40.54 21.57
C LYS A 479 19.81 -41.69 21.45
N CYS A 480 18.60 -41.41 21.00
CA CYS A 480 17.60 -42.42 20.75
C CYS A 480 18.02 -43.38 19.63
N ARG A 481 17.51 -44.61 19.68
CA ARG A 481 17.91 -45.67 18.75
C ARG A 481 16.69 -46.17 17.96
N ILE A 482 16.93 -46.58 16.73
CA ILE A 482 15.95 -47.27 15.91
C ILE A 482 16.14 -48.78 16.14
N ARG A 483 15.01 -49.52 16.32
CA ARG A 483 15.07 -50.98 16.42
C ARG A 483 15.57 -51.55 15.09
N PRO A 484 16.53 -52.50 15.06
CA PRO A 484 17.10 -53.02 13.81
C PRO A 484 16.06 -53.57 12.83
N GLU A 485 14.97 -54.13 13.33
CA GLU A 485 13.88 -54.70 12.54
C GLU A 485 13.08 -53.65 11.76
N TYR A 486 13.15 -52.36 12.16
CA TYR A 486 12.48 -51.24 11.50
C TYR A 486 13.41 -50.32 10.71
N GLN A 487 14.72 -50.64 10.62
CA GLN A 487 15.68 -49.80 9.91
C GLN A 487 15.28 -49.58 8.44
N GLN A 488 14.87 -50.66 7.75
CA GLN A 488 14.43 -50.53 6.36
C GLN A 488 13.20 -49.61 6.21
N ARG A 489 12.22 -49.69 7.14
CA ARG A 489 11.03 -48.84 7.16
C ARG A 489 11.40 -47.39 7.41
N PHE A 490 12.41 -47.12 8.22
CA PHE A 490 12.94 -45.79 8.47
C PHE A 490 13.59 -45.20 7.21
N ASP A 491 14.39 -45.99 6.52
CA ASP A 491 15.10 -45.60 5.30
C ASP A 491 14.12 -45.35 4.13
N GLU A 492 12.91 -45.97 4.16
CA GLU A 492 11.83 -45.81 3.18
C GLU A 492 10.86 -44.68 3.52
N LEU A 493 11.08 -43.88 4.57
CA LEU A 493 10.23 -42.75 4.91
C LEU A 493 10.11 -41.77 3.74
N PRO A 494 8.89 -41.23 3.47
CA PRO A 494 8.68 -40.30 2.36
C PRO A 494 9.39 -38.97 2.66
N LEU A 495 10.47 -38.74 1.92
CA LEU A 495 11.40 -37.61 2.13
C LEU A 495 10.86 -36.25 1.70
N GLN A 496 9.67 -36.18 1.12
CA GLN A 496 9.00 -34.96 0.72
C GLN A 496 8.29 -34.22 1.87
N TYR A 497 8.16 -34.89 3.03
CA TYR A 497 7.50 -34.33 4.21
C TYR A 497 8.54 -33.93 5.26
N SER A 498 8.18 -32.96 6.08
CA SER A 498 8.90 -32.67 7.30
C SER A 498 8.60 -33.76 8.34
N HIS A 499 9.63 -34.27 8.99
CA HIS A 499 9.51 -35.34 9.95
C HIS A 499 9.65 -34.83 11.39
N LEU A 500 8.69 -35.19 12.23
CA LEU A 500 8.75 -35.01 13.67
C LEU A 500 8.87 -36.38 14.32
N TYR A 501 9.94 -36.60 15.09
CA TYR A 501 10.30 -37.90 15.63
C TYR A 501 9.85 -38.02 17.09
N LEU A 502 9.10 -39.08 17.40
CA LEU A 502 8.62 -39.41 18.75
C LEU A 502 9.34 -40.64 19.24
N ALA A 503 10.03 -40.51 20.37
CA ALA A 503 10.74 -41.62 21.01
C ALA A 503 10.31 -41.79 22.47
N VAL A 504 10.30 -43.03 22.95
CA VAL A 504 9.97 -43.41 24.32
C VAL A 504 11.12 -44.29 24.87
N ASP A 505 11.62 -43.94 26.03
CA ASP A 505 12.76 -44.62 26.70
C ASP A 505 13.96 -44.82 25.74
N ASN A 506 14.34 -43.76 25.04
CA ASN A 506 15.43 -43.71 24.06
C ASN A 506 15.24 -44.62 22.83
N VAL A 507 14.01 -45.03 22.51
CA VAL A 507 13.70 -45.85 21.33
C VAL A 507 12.68 -45.13 20.46
N LEU A 508 12.91 -45.01 19.17
CA LEU A 508 11.97 -44.46 18.22
C LEU A 508 10.66 -45.27 18.16
N GLU A 509 9.54 -44.64 18.44
CA GLU A 509 8.24 -45.27 18.39
C GLU A 509 7.37 -44.79 17.23
N ALA A 510 7.51 -43.51 16.81
CA ALA A 510 6.79 -42.98 15.67
C ALA A 510 7.58 -41.89 14.92
N VAL A 511 7.25 -41.73 13.67
CA VAL A 511 7.60 -40.56 12.86
C VAL A 511 6.29 -39.96 12.33
N LEU A 512 6.03 -38.70 12.68
CA LEU A 512 4.90 -37.93 12.17
C LEU A 512 5.38 -37.19 10.92
N CYS A 513 4.77 -37.51 9.79
CA CYS A 513 5.04 -36.86 8.51
C CYS A 513 4.14 -35.66 8.35
N ILE A 514 4.72 -34.46 8.33
CA ILE A 514 4.00 -33.20 8.28
C ILE A 514 4.22 -32.56 6.90
N GLU A 515 3.15 -32.16 6.27
CA GLU A 515 3.14 -31.46 5.00
C GLU A 515 2.73 -30.00 5.19
N ASP A 516 3.48 -29.08 4.59
CA ASP A 516 3.06 -27.67 4.44
C ASP A 516 2.60 -27.50 2.99
N PRO A 517 1.27 -27.57 2.74
CA PRO A 517 0.73 -27.63 1.39
C PRO A 517 0.99 -26.35 0.61
N VAL A 518 1.51 -26.49 -0.59
CA VAL A 518 1.66 -25.40 -1.55
C VAL A 518 0.30 -24.84 -1.93
N ARG A 519 0.18 -23.52 -2.06
CA ARG A 519 -1.05 -22.86 -2.52
C ARG A 519 -1.45 -23.40 -3.90
N GLU A 520 -2.73 -23.69 -4.09
CA GLU A 520 -3.25 -24.31 -5.33
C GLU A 520 -2.95 -23.44 -6.56
N GLU A 521 -3.01 -22.13 -6.39
CA GLU A 521 -2.74 -21.14 -7.43
C GLU A 521 -1.26 -20.93 -7.76
N ALA A 522 -0.31 -21.35 -6.90
CA ALA A 522 1.11 -21.02 -7.02
C ALA A 522 1.69 -21.34 -8.41
N LYS A 523 1.39 -22.54 -8.96
CA LYS A 523 1.85 -22.93 -10.29
C LYS A 523 1.32 -22.03 -11.41
N GLN A 524 0.07 -21.60 -11.32
CA GLN A 524 -0.54 -20.70 -12.29
C GLN A 524 0.12 -19.33 -12.21
N ILE A 525 0.29 -18.81 -11.00
CA ILE A 525 0.89 -17.49 -10.74
C ILE A 525 2.32 -17.41 -11.26
N ILE A 526 3.16 -18.44 -10.99
CA ILE A 526 4.51 -18.52 -11.52
C ILE A 526 4.51 -18.42 -13.06
N ARG A 527 3.58 -19.11 -13.74
CA ARG A 527 3.46 -19.03 -15.19
C ARG A 527 3.02 -17.64 -15.67
N GLU A 528 2.08 -17.01 -14.95
CA GLU A 528 1.59 -15.68 -15.31
C GLU A 528 2.67 -14.62 -15.07
N LEU A 529 3.44 -14.68 -13.99
CA LEU A 529 4.56 -13.78 -13.73
C LEU A 529 5.65 -13.90 -14.82
N LYS A 530 5.93 -15.13 -15.31
CA LYS A 530 6.82 -15.32 -16.47
C LYS A 530 6.27 -14.63 -17.73
N ARG A 531 4.97 -14.76 -18.01
CA ARG A 531 4.32 -14.06 -19.13
C ARG A 531 4.37 -12.54 -18.98
N GLU A 532 4.27 -12.06 -17.75
CA GLU A 532 4.40 -10.64 -17.41
C GLU A 532 5.86 -10.16 -17.37
N GLY A 533 6.83 -10.98 -17.81
CA GLY A 533 8.20 -10.58 -18.14
C GLY A 533 9.23 -10.75 -17.02
N PHE A 534 8.94 -11.52 -15.98
CA PHE A 534 10.00 -12.03 -15.10
C PHE A 534 10.77 -13.12 -15.85
N THR A 535 12.09 -12.93 -15.94
CA THR A 535 13.00 -13.84 -16.66
C THR A 535 13.60 -14.91 -15.75
N LYS A 536 13.61 -14.66 -14.44
CA LYS A 536 14.13 -15.57 -13.43
C LYS A 536 13.21 -15.58 -12.22
N ILE A 537 12.68 -16.74 -11.85
CA ILE A 537 11.87 -16.96 -10.66
C ILE A 537 12.57 -17.96 -9.77
N VAL A 538 12.89 -17.56 -8.55
CA VAL A 538 13.69 -18.33 -7.57
C VAL A 538 12.83 -18.63 -6.36
N MET A 539 12.96 -19.84 -5.83
CA MET A 539 12.40 -20.24 -4.53
C MET A 539 13.53 -20.44 -3.52
N MET A 540 13.38 -19.90 -2.32
CA MET A 540 14.29 -20.11 -1.19
C MET A 540 13.56 -20.77 -0.03
N THR A 541 14.21 -21.70 0.65
CA THR A 541 13.62 -22.42 1.79
C THR A 541 14.69 -22.94 2.73
N GLY A 542 14.36 -22.99 4.03
CA GLY A 542 15.15 -23.72 5.02
C GLY A 542 14.97 -25.23 4.99
N ASP A 543 14.05 -25.76 4.16
CA ASP A 543 13.83 -27.20 4.05
C ASP A 543 15.02 -27.91 3.40
N SER A 544 15.01 -29.27 3.55
CA SER A 544 16.00 -30.14 2.92
C SER A 544 15.98 -30.03 1.39
N GLU A 545 17.13 -30.29 0.77
CA GLU A 545 17.32 -30.30 -0.68
C GLU A 545 16.24 -31.10 -1.43
N ARG A 546 15.85 -32.26 -0.89
CA ARG A 546 14.86 -33.15 -1.51
C ARG A 546 13.46 -32.57 -1.51
N THR A 547 13.05 -31.98 -0.40
CA THR A 547 11.74 -31.30 -0.28
C THR A 547 11.68 -30.09 -1.21
N ALA A 548 12.72 -29.28 -1.22
CA ALA A 548 12.83 -28.11 -2.06
C ALA A 548 12.76 -28.46 -3.56
N ALA A 549 13.52 -29.49 -3.99
CA ALA A 549 13.49 -29.97 -5.38
C ALA A 549 12.11 -30.44 -5.82
N ALA A 550 11.39 -31.18 -4.96
CA ALA A 550 10.05 -31.68 -5.26
C ALA A 550 9.05 -30.52 -5.47
N ILE A 551 9.06 -29.54 -4.57
CA ILE A 551 8.19 -28.36 -4.64
C ILE A 551 8.55 -27.48 -5.85
N ALA A 552 9.84 -27.21 -6.07
CA ALA A 552 10.30 -26.42 -7.20
C ALA A 552 9.83 -26.99 -8.55
N LYS A 553 9.89 -28.32 -8.70
CA LYS A 553 9.39 -29.04 -9.86
C LYS A 553 7.84 -28.94 -10.00
N GLN A 554 7.12 -29.00 -8.88
CA GLN A 554 5.68 -28.92 -8.84
C GLN A 554 5.17 -27.56 -9.32
N ILE A 555 5.75 -26.47 -8.82
CA ILE A 555 5.32 -25.08 -9.10
C ILE A 555 5.96 -24.53 -10.37
N GLY A 556 7.13 -25.03 -10.79
CA GLY A 556 7.80 -24.67 -12.03
C GLY A 556 8.62 -23.37 -11.95
N VAL A 557 9.31 -23.14 -10.82
CA VAL A 557 10.34 -22.09 -10.69
C VAL A 557 11.58 -22.41 -11.52
N ASP A 558 12.42 -21.41 -11.79
CA ASP A 558 13.62 -21.59 -12.62
C ASP A 558 14.82 -22.07 -11.79
N GLU A 559 14.88 -21.68 -10.52
CA GLU A 559 15.94 -21.99 -9.61
C GLU A 559 15.40 -22.14 -8.19
N TYR A 560 16.02 -22.97 -7.36
CA TYR A 560 15.70 -23.07 -5.94
C TYR A 560 16.95 -23.20 -5.11
N HIS A 561 16.89 -22.76 -3.86
CA HIS A 561 17.92 -22.92 -2.85
C HIS A 561 17.30 -23.52 -1.60
N ALA A 562 17.88 -24.63 -1.14
CA ALA A 562 17.49 -25.39 0.05
C ALA A 562 18.42 -25.09 1.22
N GLU A 563 17.98 -25.39 2.44
CA GLU A 563 18.77 -25.25 3.68
C GLU A 563 19.34 -23.83 3.87
N VAL A 564 18.57 -22.80 3.42
CA VAL A 564 19.02 -21.41 3.39
C VAL A 564 18.72 -20.72 4.71
N LEU A 565 19.71 -20.08 5.30
CA LEU A 565 19.54 -19.20 6.46
C LEU A 565 19.04 -17.80 6.03
N PRO A 566 18.45 -17.02 6.93
CA PRO A 566 17.98 -15.65 6.62
C PRO A 566 19.05 -14.74 6.00
N GLU A 567 20.29 -14.84 6.47
CA GLU A 567 21.44 -14.07 5.96
C GLU A 567 21.80 -14.47 4.52
N ASP A 568 21.69 -15.76 4.18
CA ASP A 568 22.00 -16.25 2.84
C ASP A 568 21.00 -15.74 1.81
N LYS A 569 19.72 -15.57 2.22
CA LYS A 569 18.69 -14.96 1.36
C LYS A 569 19.06 -13.52 0.98
N ALA A 570 19.51 -12.73 1.96
CA ALA A 570 19.95 -11.35 1.71
C ALA A 570 21.20 -11.30 0.81
N ASN A 571 22.18 -12.20 1.06
CA ASN A 571 23.40 -12.32 0.26
C ASN A 571 23.07 -12.66 -1.20
N PHE A 572 22.15 -13.60 -1.44
CA PHE A 572 21.71 -13.96 -2.79
C PHE A 572 21.06 -12.75 -3.51
N VAL A 573 20.17 -12.06 -2.83
CA VAL A 573 19.53 -10.84 -3.38
C VAL A 573 20.59 -9.81 -3.76
N GLN A 574 21.59 -9.60 -2.91
CA GLN A 574 22.67 -8.66 -3.19
C GLN A 574 23.53 -9.10 -4.39
N GLN A 575 23.86 -10.38 -4.52
CA GLN A 575 24.59 -10.93 -5.67
C GLN A 575 23.83 -10.73 -7.00
N GLU A 576 22.52 -10.95 -6.99
CA GLU A 576 21.66 -10.72 -8.17
C GLU A 576 21.66 -9.23 -8.57
N LYS A 577 21.61 -8.32 -7.60
CA LYS A 577 21.71 -6.86 -7.84
C LYS A 577 23.07 -6.46 -8.39
N GLU A 578 24.16 -7.00 -7.86
CA GLU A 578 25.52 -6.77 -8.35
C GLU A 578 25.71 -7.28 -9.78
N ALA A 579 24.99 -8.34 -10.16
CA ALA A 579 24.91 -8.81 -11.54
C ALA A 579 24.05 -7.91 -12.47
N GLY A 580 23.58 -6.77 -11.96
CA GLY A 580 22.81 -5.78 -12.74
C GLY A 580 21.34 -6.13 -12.94
N ARG A 581 20.79 -7.08 -12.20
CA ARG A 581 19.39 -7.45 -12.25
C ARG A 581 18.59 -6.70 -11.17
N ARG A 582 17.38 -6.28 -11.51
CA ARG A 582 16.43 -5.75 -10.51
C ARG A 582 15.69 -6.90 -9.85
N VAL A 583 15.76 -6.94 -8.53
CA VAL A 583 15.28 -8.06 -7.71
C VAL A 583 14.08 -7.66 -6.88
N VAL A 584 13.05 -8.50 -6.94
CA VAL A 584 11.91 -8.46 -6.03
C VAL A 584 12.06 -9.63 -5.04
N MET A 585 11.94 -9.38 -3.76
CA MET A 585 11.83 -10.41 -2.73
C MET A 585 10.40 -10.45 -2.20
N VAL A 586 9.82 -11.64 -2.14
CA VAL A 586 8.46 -11.89 -1.61
C VAL A 586 8.57 -12.86 -0.44
N GLY A 587 8.11 -12.43 0.73
CA GLY A 587 8.22 -13.21 1.97
C GLY A 587 7.07 -12.96 2.94
N ASP A 588 7.04 -13.69 4.04
CA ASP A 588 6.09 -13.49 5.15
C ASP A 588 6.60 -12.51 6.22
N GLY A 589 7.88 -12.25 6.23
CA GLY A 589 8.54 -11.09 6.79
C GLY A 589 9.27 -11.22 8.10
N ILE A 590 9.07 -12.20 8.96
CA ILE A 590 9.85 -12.26 10.21
C ILE A 590 11.29 -12.69 9.91
N ASN A 591 11.42 -13.81 9.23
CA ASN A 591 12.74 -14.39 8.89
C ASN A 591 13.34 -13.77 7.63
N ASP A 592 12.56 -13.07 6.82
CA ASP A 592 12.95 -12.54 5.52
C ASP A 592 13.30 -11.06 5.54
N SER A 593 13.17 -10.39 6.70
CA SER A 593 13.41 -8.97 6.87
C SER A 593 14.72 -8.47 6.26
N PRO A 594 15.87 -9.14 6.42
CA PRO A 594 17.11 -8.72 5.79
C PRO A 594 17.05 -8.80 4.26
N ALA A 595 16.44 -9.85 3.71
CA ALA A 595 16.30 -10.05 2.26
C ALA A 595 15.30 -9.08 1.63
N LEU A 596 14.16 -8.81 2.32
CA LEU A 596 13.18 -7.81 1.92
C LEU A 596 13.81 -6.41 1.82
N SER A 597 14.61 -6.03 2.83
CA SER A 597 15.32 -4.74 2.84
C SER A 597 16.44 -4.66 1.80
N ALA A 598 17.11 -5.76 1.48
CA ALA A 598 18.19 -5.80 0.49
C ALA A 598 17.68 -5.71 -0.94
N ALA A 599 16.45 -6.11 -1.23
CA ALA A 599 15.85 -6.12 -2.57
C ALA A 599 15.62 -4.71 -3.14
N ASP A 600 15.40 -4.60 -4.46
CA ASP A 600 14.92 -3.36 -5.05
C ASP A 600 13.45 -3.09 -4.70
N VAL A 601 12.69 -4.18 -4.46
CA VAL A 601 11.33 -4.15 -3.93
C VAL A 601 11.14 -5.33 -3.00
N GLY A 602 10.91 -5.06 -1.72
CA GLY A 602 10.48 -6.04 -0.73
C GLY A 602 8.95 -6.11 -0.65
N ILE A 603 8.38 -7.28 -0.81
CA ILE A 603 6.92 -7.52 -0.76
C ILE A 603 6.59 -8.45 0.37
N ALA A 604 5.77 -8.00 1.32
CA ALA A 604 5.20 -8.84 2.37
C ALA A 604 3.80 -9.32 2.00
N ILE A 605 3.49 -10.61 2.24
CA ILE A 605 2.15 -11.17 2.10
C ILE A 605 1.43 -11.12 3.45
N SER A 606 0.14 -10.80 3.43
CA SER A 606 -0.67 -10.26 4.53
C SER A 606 -0.87 -11.15 5.76
N ASP A 607 -0.70 -12.46 5.65
CA ASP A 607 -0.70 -13.31 6.85
C ASP A 607 0.61 -13.20 7.64
N GLY A 608 1.56 -12.41 7.12
CA GLY A 608 2.81 -12.07 7.78
C GLY A 608 2.62 -11.11 8.96
N SER A 609 3.60 -11.08 9.85
CA SER A 609 3.63 -10.21 11.02
C SER A 609 3.49 -8.72 10.65
N GLU A 610 3.00 -7.91 11.59
CA GLU A 610 2.99 -6.45 11.41
C GLU A 610 4.40 -5.88 11.19
N LEU A 611 5.43 -6.55 11.72
CA LEU A 611 6.84 -6.25 11.46
C LEU A 611 7.18 -6.35 9.97
N ALA A 612 6.68 -7.38 9.28
CA ALA A 612 6.89 -7.52 7.85
C ALA A 612 6.30 -6.37 7.04
N ARG A 613 5.11 -5.92 7.46
CA ARG A 613 4.45 -4.76 6.84
C ARG A 613 5.24 -3.47 7.04
N GLU A 614 5.88 -3.33 8.20
CA GLU A 614 6.70 -2.16 8.50
C GLU A 614 7.99 -2.13 7.67
N ILE A 615 8.62 -3.26 7.43
CA ILE A 615 9.88 -3.36 6.69
C ILE A 615 9.67 -3.38 5.17
N ALA A 616 8.64 -4.09 4.68
CA ALA A 616 8.40 -4.24 3.26
C ALA A 616 8.00 -2.92 2.57
N ASP A 617 8.41 -2.76 1.32
CA ASP A 617 8.08 -1.62 0.47
C ASP A 617 6.63 -1.68 -0.05
N ILE A 618 6.15 -2.90 -0.24
CA ILE A 618 4.79 -3.21 -0.68
C ILE A 618 4.23 -4.31 0.21
N THR A 619 2.98 -4.16 0.63
CA THR A 619 2.26 -5.19 1.40
C THR A 619 1.03 -5.64 0.61
N VAL A 620 0.89 -6.93 0.44
CA VAL A 620 -0.26 -7.56 -0.22
C VAL A 620 -1.19 -8.10 0.86
N GLY A 621 -2.37 -7.48 1.02
CA GLY A 621 -3.35 -7.75 2.08
C GLY A 621 -4.39 -8.82 1.71
N ALA A 622 -4.14 -9.66 0.73
CA ALA A 622 -5.06 -10.67 0.24
C ALA A 622 -4.54 -12.09 0.48
N ASP A 623 -5.46 -13.04 0.61
CA ASP A 623 -5.14 -14.45 0.84
C ASP A 623 -4.62 -15.19 -0.42
N SER A 624 -4.43 -14.48 -1.53
CA SER A 624 -4.04 -15.05 -2.83
C SER A 624 -2.78 -14.40 -3.39
N LEU A 625 -2.00 -15.15 -4.15
CA LEU A 625 -0.84 -14.64 -4.89
C LEU A 625 -1.23 -13.92 -6.19
N GLN A 626 -2.52 -13.92 -6.57
CA GLN A 626 -3.00 -13.30 -7.81
C GLN A 626 -2.74 -11.79 -7.83
N GLU A 627 -2.73 -11.16 -6.68
CA GLU A 627 -2.45 -9.75 -6.50
C GLU A 627 -1.04 -9.36 -6.95
N LEU A 628 -0.07 -10.28 -6.94
CA LEU A 628 1.27 -10.02 -7.49
C LEU A 628 1.23 -9.84 -9.01
N VAL A 629 0.40 -10.63 -9.70
CA VAL A 629 0.20 -10.49 -11.15
C VAL A 629 -0.54 -9.19 -11.46
N TYR A 630 -1.58 -8.87 -10.67
CA TYR A 630 -2.28 -7.61 -10.77
C TYR A 630 -1.33 -6.42 -10.57
N LEU A 631 -0.54 -6.44 -9.51
CA LEU A 631 0.46 -5.41 -9.20
C LEU A 631 1.45 -5.23 -10.36
N ARG A 632 1.90 -6.33 -10.99
CA ARG A 632 2.80 -6.27 -12.15
C ARG A 632 2.15 -5.55 -13.34
N ARG A 633 0.91 -5.90 -13.65
CA ARG A 633 0.13 -5.25 -14.73
C ARG A 633 -0.12 -3.78 -14.43
N LEU A 634 -0.52 -3.47 -13.19
CA LEU A 634 -0.73 -2.11 -12.70
C LEU A 634 0.53 -1.26 -12.86
N SER A 635 1.68 -1.75 -12.40
CA SER A 635 2.96 -1.07 -12.46
C SER A 635 3.40 -0.80 -13.91
N LYS A 636 3.25 -1.77 -14.80
CA LYS A 636 3.53 -1.60 -16.25
C LYS A 636 2.60 -0.59 -16.90
N GLU A 637 1.30 -0.64 -16.58
CA GLU A 637 0.33 0.32 -17.12
C GLU A 637 0.59 1.74 -16.63
N MET A 638 0.95 1.93 -15.35
CA MET A 638 1.41 3.20 -14.81
C MET A 638 2.57 3.75 -15.63
N MET A 639 3.62 2.97 -15.83
CA MET A 639 4.80 3.38 -16.60
C MET A 639 4.46 3.69 -18.06
N ARG A 640 3.62 2.87 -18.70
CA ARG A 640 3.13 3.14 -20.06
C ARG A 640 2.40 4.48 -20.14
N ARG A 641 1.56 4.80 -19.17
CA ARG A 641 0.82 6.08 -19.12
C ARG A 641 1.73 7.26 -18.89
N ILE A 642 2.72 7.16 -18.01
CA ILE A 642 3.73 8.18 -17.79
C ILE A 642 4.43 8.48 -19.15
N HIS A 643 4.87 7.47 -19.89
CA HIS A 643 5.52 7.66 -21.18
C HIS A 643 4.57 8.25 -22.25
N VAL A 644 3.31 7.84 -22.27
CA VAL A 644 2.30 8.41 -23.19
C VAL A 644 2.02 9.88 -22.88
N ASN A 645 1.82 10.22 -21.59
CA ASN A 645 1.62 11.60 -21.17
C ASN A 645 2.83 12.46 -21.52
N TYR A 646 4.05 11.98 -21.27
CA TYR A 646 5.30 12.65 -21.64
C TYR A 646 5.35 12.98 -23.15
N ARG A 647 5.11 11.99 -24.01
CA ARG A 647 5.10 12.17 -25.46
C ARG A 647 3.99 13.13 -25.91
N ALA A 648 2.80 13.05 -25.29
CA ALA A 648 1.69 13.96 -25.60
C ALA A 648 2.04 15.40 -25.25
N ILE A 649 2.62 15.65 -24.07
CA ILE A 649 3.03 16.98 -23.62
C ILE A 649 4.07 17.57 -24.58
N LEU A 650 5.10 16.81 -24.93
CA LEU A 650 6.13 17.26 -25.88
C LEU A 650 5.53 17.57 -27.25
N GLY A 651 4.67 16.70 -27.77
CA GLY A 651 4.07 16.86 -29.10
C GLY A 651 3.12 18.05 -29.17
N ILE A 652 2.23 18.20 -28.20
CA ILE A 652 1.25 19.30 -28.18
C ILE A 652 1.96 20.64 -27.96
N ASN A 653 2.84 20.74 -26.96
CA ASN A 653 3.56 21.98 -26.66
C ASN A 653 4.47 22.39 -27.83
N GLY A 654 5.18 21.44 -28.45
CA GLY A 654 5.96 21.69 -29.66
C GLY A 654 5.11 22.22 -30.81
N SER A 655 3.91 21.66 -31.00
CA SER A 655 2.96 22.13 -32.01
C SER A 655 2.43 23.55 -31.74
N LEU A 656 2.14 23.85 -30.45
CA LEU A 656 1.72 25.19 -30.04
C LEU A 656 2.82 26.23 -30.24
N ILE A 657 4.06 25.89 -29.95
CA ILE A 657 5.23 26.74 -30.23
C ILE A 657 5.36 26.99 -31.74
N ALA A 658 5.30 25.95 -32.56
CA ALA A 658 5.39 26.08 -34.03
C ALA A 658 4.26 26.95 -34.60
N ALA A 659 3.02 26.75 -34.12
CA ALA A 659 1.87 27.58 -34.53
C ALA A 659 2.02 29.05 -34.07
N GLY A 660 2.59 29.30 -32.92
CA GLY A 660 2.88 30.64 -32.41
C GLY A 660 3.99 31.35 -33.21
N VAL A 661 5.08 30.65 -33.55
CA VAL A 661 6.20 31.16 -34.36
C VAL A 661 5.75 31.52 -35.76
N THR A 662 4.90 30.68 -36.37
CA THR A 662 4.33 30.97 -37.71
C THR A 662 3.30 32.08 -37.68
N GLY A 663 2.77 32.43 -36.49
CA GLY A 663 1.75 33.46 -36.33
C GLY A 663 0.31 32.97 -36.56
N LEU A 664 0.10 31.65 -36.62
CA LEU A 664 -1.24 31.04 -36.75
C LEU A 664 -2.09 31.26 -35.52
N ILE A 665 -1.47 31.30 -34.32
CA ILE A 665 -2.14 31.51 -33.03
C ILE A 665 -1.51 32.69 -32.29
N GLN A 666 -2.33 33.37 -31.48
CA GLN A 666 -1.88 34.45 -30.61
C GLN A 666 -1.32 33.91 -29.28
N PRO A 667 -0.45 34.66 -28.58
CA PRO A 667 0.12 34.23 -27.28
C PRO A 667 -0.91 33.84 -26.25
N THR A 668 -2.00 34.59 -26.14
CA THR A 668 -3.11 34.30 -25.20
C THR A 668 -3.86 33.00 -25.54
N THR A 669 -4.04 32.72 -26.84
CA THR A 669 -4.66 31.47 -27.32
C THR A 669 -3.71 30.29 -27.07
N SER A 670 -2.42 30.47 -27.31
CA SER A 670 -1.39 29.46 -27.01
C SER A 670 -1.40 29.09 -25.52
N ALA A 671 -1.37 30.08 -24.62
CA ALA A 671 -1.45 29.87 -23.17
C ALA A 671 -2.77 29.19 -22.74
N LEU A 672 -3.90 29.58 -23.32
CA LEU A 672 -5.20 28.92 -23.03
C LEU A 672 -5.20 27.45 -23.44
N LEU A 673 -4.76 27.14 -24.65
CA LEU A 673 -4.68 25.76 -25.14
C LEU A 673 -3.68 24.93 -24.32
N HIS A 674 -2.54 25.50 -23.96
CA HIS A 674 -1.57 24.87 -23.07
C HIS A 674 -2.19 24.48 -21.72
N ASN A 675 -2.84 25.43 -21.01
CA ASN A 675 -3.46 25.17 -19.72
C ASN A 675 -4.63 24.18 -19.83
N THR A 676 -5.41 24.24 -20.92
CA THR A 676 -6.49 23.27 -21.17
C THR A 676 -5.94 21.86 -21.38
N THR A 677 -4.83 21.73 -22.09
CA THR A 677 -4.15 20.44 -22.32
C THR A 677 -3.58 19.89 -21.00
N THR A 678 -2.93 20.73 -20.22
CA THR A 678 -2.41 20.35 -18.89
C THR A 678 -3.53 19.81 -18.00
N LEU A 679 -4.67 20.53 -17.92
CA LEU A 679 -5.82 20.08 -17.16
C LEU A 679 -6.40 18.76 -17.70
N ALA A 680 -6.55 18.63 -19.02
CA ALA A 680 -7.09 17.42 -19.64
C ALA A 680 -6.20 16.18 -19.38
N LEU A 681 -4.89 16.34 -19.48
CA LEU A 681 -3.92 15.26 -19.18
C LEU A 681 -3.93 14.91 -17.69
N SER A 682 -4.04 15.89 -16.80
CA SER A 682 -4.15 15.69 -15.36
C SER A 682 -5.41 14.93 -14.98
N LEU A 683 -6.58 15.33 -15.50
CA LEU A 683 -7.85 14.62 -15.29
C LEU A 683 -7.80 13.18 -15.83
N ARG A 684 -7.19 12.98 -17.01
CA ARG A 684 -6.97 11.65 -17.57
C ARG A 684 -6.05 10.80 -16.69
N SER A 685 -5.07 11.41 -16.03
CA SER A 685 -4.16 10.75 -15.11
C SER A 685 -4.83 10.33 -13.80
N MET A 686 -5.88 11.01 -13.37
CA MET A 686 -6.65 10.69 -12.15
C MET A 686 -7.68 9.58 -12.34
N SER A 687 -8.09 9.26 -13.57
CA SER A 687 -9.19 8.35 -13.89
C SER A 687 -8.72 7.24 -14.83
N TRP A 688 -8.16 6.16 -14.28
CA TRP A 688 -7.84 4.98 -15.08
C TRP A 688 -7.91 3.70 -14.25
N LYS A 689 -8.15 2.58 -14.94
CA LYS A 689 -8.16 1.23 -14.39
C LYS A 689 -7.23 0.35 -15.22
N VAL A 690 -6.80 -0.78 -14.66
CA VAL A 690 -5.98 -1.77 -15.38
C VAL A 690 -6.82 -2.41 -16.50
N PRO A 691 -6.33 -2.48 -17.74
CA PRO A 691 -7.05 -3.16 -18.81
C PRO A 691 -7.15 -4.67 -18.53
N GLY A 692 -8.33 -5.25 -18.65
CA GLY A 692 -8.57 -6.69 -18.55
C GLY A 692 -9.46 -7.14 -17.39
N GLU A 693 -9.81 -6.26 -16.43
CA GLU A 693 -10.69 -6.59 -15.31
C GLU A 693 -12.13 -6.04 -15.45
N ALA A 694 -12.48 -5.50 -16.61
CA ALA A 694 -13.83 -5.02 -16.91
C ALA A 694 -14.88 -6.14 -17.11
N GLY A 695 -14.67 -7.32 -16.53
CA GLY A 695 -15.51 -8.51 -16.75
C GLY A 695 -15.65 -9.47 -15.58
N GLN A 696 -15.24 -9.08 -14.36
CA GLN A 696 -15.53 -9.81 -13.11
C GLN A 696 -16.24 -8.88 -12.11
N GLU A 697 -17.21 -8.12 -12.59
CA GLU A 697 -18.27 -7.52 -11.79
C GLU A 697 -19.56 -8.32 -11.95
#